data_e1f34f4dc98d3571bd34fd19b36b46c2
#
_entry.id   e1f34f4dc98d3571bd34fd19b36b46c2
#
_cell.length_a   1.000
_cell.length_b   1.000
_cell.length_c   1.000
_cell.angle_alpha   90.00
_cell.angle_beta   90.00
_cell.angle_gamma   90.00
#
_symmetry.space_group_name_H-M   'P 1'
#
loop_
_entity.id
_entity.type
_entity.pdbx_description
1 polymer ?
#
loop_
_entity_poly.entity_id
_entity_poly.type
_entity_poly.pdbx_seq_one_letter_code
_entity_poly.pdbx_strand_id
1 'polypeptide(L)'
;MRRRLRTSAVAACVTAAAFIPAAPSWAQDTTPPTVNVATLSPAPTGQNNWYRGSVTLNMSATDDIGIAKFQYSLNGGAAYIDVPVAGAPASATASAVITQEGNTSVRYRAVDTTGNISSVRSISVRIDTRAPAASYPAIADGHVGHTATLIPTRTDPSPGSGGVAVLNMYLDGALVYPLPVQTSDLSLGVHTLAVHLSDAASNSAKYTQTFIVTTSFADVGTLIGRFVTAGSVSAEVGAALQAKLDEAKAQADAGAAKRASQLLNEFVSIANDGIAKGSARGTLVGDARYLMDQLNGRLAPDPATGLVSEPAEGPKVIPDPVLAPLPHNPNADYNVLVFSKTTGFRHDHIPHTVAAIQKLGIEHNFNVDVYDPQLPTVTLPTSPFLSLDALKQYDTIVFESTVGHPGPLDAVTEQPNFEAYMNQGGGYVGIHGAADSFELSRWPWYGNLVGGFFTNHPGGQNGFGQCGSCIHTEVVTEDNTHPATAHLPDRWMTVDELYNFDRNMRADVHTLLSLNEDSYQRSLNSGNAANNPLRLMNGDHPIAWCQNWGGGKAFSNILGHFRTQYYDDSFMRTILGGIETTADRTSANCSSYRETDLLIEADRADGLLTATAADAANAALDSARDSYLATNYTTAIPALNSIVDLANDQASGDAAARSELAQQARALREWMQNLNR
;
A
#
# COMPACT_ATOMS: atom_id res chain seq x y z
N MET A 1 71.27 16.43 55.22
CA MET A 1 72.19 16.45 56.42
C MET A 1 72.20 15.09 57.08
N ARG A 2 73.42 14.56 57.13
CA ARG A 2 74.08 13.69 58.14
C ARG A 2 73.28 12.49 58.67
N ARG A 3 73.69 11.21 58.30
CA ARG A 3 74.77 10.41 58.98
C ARG A 3 74.29 9.88 60.33
N ARG A 4 74.38 8.63 60.78
CA ARG A 4 75.41 7.57 60.73
C ARG A 4 74.82 6.30 61.35
N LEU A 5 75.03 5.10 60.88
CA LEU A 5 76.08 4.15 61.21
C LEU A 5 76.21 3.73 62.69
N ARG A 6 76.09 2.48 62.99
CA ARG A 6 77.05 1.49 63.52
C ARG A 6 76.31 0.47 64.38
N THR A 7 76.63 -0.71 64.60
CA THR A 7 77.57 -1.76 64.25
C THR A 7 77.25 -3.00 65.07
N SER A 8 77.32 -4.15 64.50
CA SER A 8 77.87 -5.44 64.99
C SER A 8 77.68 -5.91 66.41
N ALA A 9 77.18 -7.10 66.63
CA ALA A 9 77.86 -8.13 67.47
C ALA A 9 77.47 -9.53 67.05
N VAL A 10 78.56 -10.33 66.77
CA VAL A 10 78.58 -11.76 66.50
C VAL A 10 78.42 -12.52 67.82
N ALA A 11 77.60 -13.55 67.80
CA ALA A 11 77.73 -14.66 68.74
C ALA A 11 77.34 -15.95 67.99
N ALA A 12 78.37 -16.76 67.80
CA ALA A 12 78.19 -18.11 67.34
C ALA A 12 77.70 -19.00 68.47
N CYS A 13 76.77 -19.88 68.21
CA CYS A 13 76.59 -21.08 69.01
C CYS A 13 76.15 -22.24 68.07
N VAL A 14 76.75 -23.35 68.35
CA VAL A 14 76.91 -24.53 67.56
C VAL A 14 75.74 -25.49 67.68
N THR A 15 75.29 -26.04 66.53
CA THR A 15 74.73 -27.36 66.25
C THR A 15 73.68 -28.04 67.08
N ALA A 16 72.52 -28.30 66.47
CA ALA A 16 71.94 -29.64 66.52
C ALA A 16 71.18 -29.85 65.19
N ALA A 17 71.70 -30.75 64.33
CA ALA A 17 71.02 -31.17 63.14
C ALA A 17 69.82 -32.08 63.49
N ALA A 18 68.60 -31.58 63.45
CA ALA A 18 67.44 -32.44 63.40
C ALA A 18 67.11 -32.68 61.95
N PHE A 19 67.17 -33.92 61.51
CA PHE A 19 66.60 -34.38 60.26
C PHE A 19 65.13 -34.24 60.28
N ILE A 20 64.60 -33.21 59.62
CA ILE A 20 63.16 -33.10 59.28
C ILE A 20 63.02 -33.84 57.97
N PRO A 21 62.20 -34.89 57.89
CA PRO A 21 61.90 -35.49 56.61
C PRO A 21 61.22 -34.42 55.74
N ALA A 22 61.72 -34.22 54.52
CA ALA A 22 61.07 -33.38 53.50
C ALA A 22 59.66 -33.88 53.31
N ALA A 23 58.70 -32.98 53.55
CA ALA A 23 57.30 -33.23 53.17
C ALA A 23 57.26 -33.51 51.68
N PRO A 24 56.52 -34.48 51.20
CA PRO A 24 56.39 -34.74 49.79
C PRO A 24 55.94 -33.45 49.11
N SER A 25 56.75 -32.98 48.13
CA SER A 25 56.31 -31.91 47.25
C SER A 25 55.15 -32.48 46.42
N TRP A 26 53.91 -32.16 46.83
CA TRP A 26 52.78 -32.33 45.95
C TRP A 26 53.14 -31.54 44.72
N ALA A 27 53.18 -32.18 43.55
CA ALA A 27 53.34 -31.47 42.29
C ALA A 27 52.17 -30.47 42.21
N GLN A 28 52.50 -29.18 42.19
CA GLN A 28 51.50 -28.16 42.01
C GLN A 28 50.82 -28.39 40.66
N ASP A 29 49.53 -28.49 40.62
CA ASP A 29 48.81 -28.61 39.37
C ASP A 29 49.16 -27.44 38.45
N THR A 30 49.43 -27.75 37.20
CA THR A 30 49.79 -26.81 36.12
C THR A 30 48.84 -26.93 34.92
N THR A 31 47.81 -27.76 35.04
CA THR A 31 46.83 -28.01 33.98
C THR A 31 45.78 -26.93 34.00
N PRO A 32 45.66 -26.09 32.96
CA PRO A 32 44.57 -25.08 32.93
C PRO A 32 43.21 -25.70 32.68
N PRO A 33 42.14 -25.13 33.23
CA PRO A 33 40.76 -25.55 32.95
C PRO A 33 40.45 -25.57 31.44
N THR A 34 39.56 -26.47 31.05
CA THR A 34 38.97 -26.47 29.71
C THR A 34 37.58 -25.78 29.79
N VAL A 35 37.50 -24.56 29.21
CA VAL A 35 36.21 -23.82 29.11
C VAL A 35 35.47 -24.17 27.84
N ASN A 36 34.16 -24.44 27.97
CA ASN A 36 33.30 -24.75 26.84
C ASN A 36 32.78 -23.49 26.14
N VAL A 37 32.11 -23.66 24.99
CA VAL A 37 31.43 -22.58 24.30
C VAL A 37 30.23 -22.14 25.19
N ALA A 38 30.22 -20.87 25.56
CA ALA A 38 29.14 -20.31 26.35
C ALA A 38 27.85 -20.16 25.52
N THR A 39 26.72 -20.22 26.20
CA THR A 39 25.40 -19.98 25.60
C THR A 39 24.78 -18.70 26.16
N LEU A 40 23.89 -18.11 25.39
CA LEU A 40 23.15 -16.92 25.76
C LEU A 40 21.67 -17.25 25.97
N SER A 41 21.04 -16.66 27.00
CA SER A 41 19.60 -16.77 27.23
C SER A 41 19.02 -15.45 27.74
N PRO A 42 17.76 -15.11 27.38
CA PRO A 42 16.88 -15.80 26.43
C PRO A 42 17.41 -15.82 25.01
N ALA A 43 16.68 -16.43 24.07
CA ALA A 43 17.00 -16.29 22.65
C ALA A 43 16.87 -14.83 22.19
N PRO A 44 17.64 -14.37 21.17
CA PRO A 44 17.51 -13.01 20.64
C PRO A 44 16.13 -12.78 20.05
N THR A 45 15.60 -11.57 20.26
CA THR A 45 14.26 -11.16 19.80
C THR A 45 14.31 -10.26 18.56
N GLY A 46 15.47 -9.68 18.26
CA GLY A 46 15.70 -8.82 17.11
C GLY A 46 16.41 -9.51 15.94
N GLN A 47 16.53 -8.82 14.82
CA GLN A 47 17.34 -9.26 13.68
C GLN A 47 18.83 -9.31 14.04
N ASN A 48 19.59 -10.12 13.34
CA ASN A 48 21.06 -10.22 13.52
C ASN A 48 21.49 -10.49 14.98
N ASN A 49 20.70 -11.26 15.73
CA ASN A 49 20.95 -11.63 17.12
C ASN A 49 20.97 -10.45 18.12
N TRP A 50 20.16 -9.42 17.86
CA TRP A 50 19.95 -8.35 18.83
C TRP A 50 18.95 -8.75 19.93
N TYR A 51 19.20 -8.27 21.13
CA TYR A 51 18.37 -8.45 22.33
C TYR A 51 17.77 -7.12 22.76
N ARG A 52 16.49 -7.13 23.16
CA ARG A 52 15.79 -5.96 23.71
C ARG A 52 15.85 -5.86 25.23
N GLY A 53 16.76 -6.58 25.83
CA GLY A 53 16.93 -6.59 27.30
C GLY A 53 18.21 -7.27 27.69
N SER A 54 18.41 -7.45 29.00
CA SER A 54 19.56 -8.14 29.55
C SER A 54 19.68 -9.58 29.06
N VAL A 55 20.92 -10.04 28.92
CA VAL A 55 21.25 -11.37 28.42
C VAL A 55 22.06 -12.11 29.48
N THR A 56 21.69 -13.33 29.77
CA THR A 56 22.46 -14.21 30.65
C THR A 56 23.50 -14.98 29.84
N LEU A 57 24.76 -14.77 30.16
CA LEU A 57 25.89 -15.55 29.69
C LEU A 57 26.02 -16.79 30.55
N ASN A 58 25.81 -17.98 29.99
CA ASN A 58 25.96 -19.25 30.69
C ASN A 58 27.30 -19.87 30.29
N MET A 59 28.16 -20.04 31.26
CA MET A 59 29.53 -20.57 31.11
C MET A 59 29.62 -21.94 31.73
N SER A 60 30.45 -22.82 31.16
CA SER A 60 30.77 -24.12 31.73
C SER A 60 32.25 -24.49 31.48
N ALA A 61 32.82 -25.19 32.41
CA ALA A 61 34.21 -25.65 32.32
C ALA A 61 34.42 -26.97 33.06
N THR A 62 35.50 -27.67 32.72
CA THR A 62 35.98 -28.87 33.42
C THR A 62 37.47 -28.73 33.74
N ASP A 63 37.85 -29.33 34.82
CA ASP A 63 39.21 -29.34 35.34
C ASP A 63 39.46 -30.58 36.21
N ASP A 64 40.72 -31.03 36.34
CA ASP A 64 41.06 -32.24 37.07
C ASP A 64 41.11 -32.04 38.60
N ILE A 65 41.39 -30.81 39.05
CA ILE A 65 41.41 -30.48 40.50
C ILE A 65 40.23 -29.60 40.98
N GLY A 66 39.50 -28.97 40.03
CA GLY A 66 38.29 -28.21 40.30
C GLY A 66 38.31 -26.74 39.94
N ILE A 67 37.19 -26.22 39.55
CA ILE A 67 36.99 -24.87 39.07
C ILE A 67 36.72 -23.94 40.28
N ALA A 68 37.58 -22.94 40.51
CA ALA A 68 37.41 -21.94 41.61
C ALA A 68 36.45 -20.81 41.18
N LYS A 69 36.55 -20.37 39.94
CA LYS A 69 35.70 -19.26 39.44
C LYS A 69 35.70 -19.20 37.90
N PHE A 70 34.69 -18.59 37.36
CA PHE A 70 34.71 -18.05 36.02
C PHE A 70 35.05 -16.56 36.06
N GLN A 71 35.55 -16.07 34.96
CA GLN A 71 35.83 -14.66 34.76
C GLN A 71 35.29 -14.21 33.40
N TYR A 72 34.61 -13.04 33.34
CA TYR A 72 34.23 -12.44 32.09
C TYR A 72 34.65 -10.97 32.01
N SER A 73 34.78 -10.46 30.79
CA SER A 73 35.24 -9.10 30.50
C SER A 73 34.35 -8.49 29.39
N LEU A 74 33.93 -7.26 29.61
CA LEU A 74 33.14 -6.46 28.65
C LEU A 74 33.97 -5.42 27.89
N ASN A 75 35.27 -5.29 28.21
CA ASN A 75 36.17 -4.26 27.72
C ASN A 75 37.41 -4.85 26.97
N GLY A 76 37.18 -5.95 26.25
CA GLY A 76 38.24 -6.57 25.44
C GLY A 76 39.31 -7.33 26.24
N GLY A 77 39.07 -7.61 27.55
CA GLY A 77 40.00 -8.31 28.42
C GLY A 77 40.88 -7.37 29.25
N ALA A 78 40.63 -6.05 29.23
CA ALA A 78 41.41 -5.11 30.06
C ALA A 78 41.07 -5.25 31.56
N ALA A 79 39.88 -5.68 31.90
CA ALA A 79 39.48 -6.07 33.24
C ALA A 79 38.54 -7.26 33.17
N TYR A 80 38.66 -8.14 34.18
CA TYR A 80 37.79 -9.31 34.32
C TYR A 80 36.98 -9.20 35.62
N ILE A 81 35.73 -9.63 35.51
CA ILE A 81 34.75 -9.71 36.63
C ILE A 81 34.68 -11.17 37.06
N ASP A 82 34.90 -11.43 38.33
CA ASP A 82 34.88 -12.76 38.93
C ASP A 82 33.44 -13.25 39.16
N VAL A 83 33.19 -14.50 38.83
CA VAL A 83 31.97 -15.26 39.17
C VAL A 83 32.40 -16.49 39.94
N PRO A 84 32.34 -16.46 41.28
CA PRO A 84 32.81 -17.55 42.12
C PRO A 84 32.03 -18.84 41.92
N VAL A 85 32.70 -19.98 42.07
CA VAL A 85 32.09 -21.31 42.03
C VAL A 85 32.23 -21.94 43.42
N ALA A 86 31.08 -22.33 44.02
CA ALA A 86 31.09 -22.94 45.36
C ALA A 86 31.55 -24.41 45.26
N GLY A 87 32.36 -24.82 46.27
CA GLY A 87 32.76 -26.22 46.40
C GLY A 87 33.80 -26.72 45.39
N ALA A 88 34.28 -25.87 44.48
CA ALA A 88 35.32 -26.16 43.50
C ALA A 88 35.17 -27.54 42.82
N PRO A 89 34.06 -27.86 42.14
CA PRO A 89 33.84 -29.14 41.49
C PRO A 89 34.71 -29.27 40.22
N ALA A 90 35.05 -30.50 39.86
CA ALA A 90 35.79 -30.80 38.60
C ALA A 90 35.04 -30.41 37.34
N SER A 91 33.70 -30.28 37.40
CA SER A 91 32.83 -29.71 36.37
C SER A 91 31.92 -28.68 36.96
N ALA A 92 31.94 -27.46 36.42
CA ALA A 92 31.19 -26.33 36.95
C ALA A 92 30.45 -25.58 35.86
N THR A 93 29.36 -24.92 36.28
CA THR A 93 28.63 -23.93 35.48
C THR A 93 28.48 -22.63 36.26
N ALA A 94 28.45 -21.51 35.56
CA ALA A 94 28.15 -20.22 36.16
C ALA A 94 27.43 -19.32 35.15
N SER A 95 26.72 -18.35 35.66
CA SER A 95 25.98 -17.40 34.82
C SER A 95 26.30 -15.95 35.21
N ALA A 96 26.36 -15.08 34.21
CA ALA A 96 26.52 -13.64 34.41
C ALA A 96 25.48 -12.89 33.56
N VAL A 97 24.90 -11.84 34.13
CA VAL A 97 23.95 -10.99 33.43
C VAL A 97 24.70 -9.85 32.74
N ILE A 98 24.51 -9.74 31.44
CA ILE A 98 25.07 -8.69 30.60
C ILE A 98 23.96 -7.68 30.31
N THR A 99 24.21 -6.41 30.63
CA THR A 99 23.25 -5.29 30.44
C THR A 99 23.83 -4.16 29.58
N GLN A 100 25.09 -4.32 29.14
CA GLN A 100 25.77 -3.27 28.38
C GLN A 100 25.16 -3.10 27.01
N GLU A 101 24.67 -1.92 26.73
CA GLU A 101 24.10 -1.49 25.45
C GLU A 101 25.16 -1.55 24.33
N GLY A 102 24.71 -1.85 23.12
CA GLY A 102 25.54 -1.91 21.92
C GLY A 102 26.04 -3.32 21.61
N ASN A 103 27.06 -3.39 20.75
CA ASN A 103 27.68 -4.65 20.32
C ASN A 103 28.93 -4.90 21.19
N THR A 104 28.83 -5.81 22.12
CA THR A 104 29.89 -6.14 23.08
C THR A 104 30.49 -7.50 22.76
N SER A 105 31.83 -7.55 22.59
CA SER A 105 32.57 -8.80 22.55
C SER A 105 32.91 -9.22 23.97
N VAL A 106 32.09 -10.10 24.53
CA VAL A 106 32.31 -10.63 25.88
C VAL A 106 33.39 -11.70 25.83
N ARG A 107 34.49 -11.47 26.54
CA ARG A 107 35.54 -12.47 26.74
C ARG A 107 35.31 -13.21 28.04
N TYR A 108 35.54 -14.51 28.07
CA TYR A 108 35.35 -15.32 29.27
C TYR A 108 36.38 -16.43 29.37
N ARG A 109 36.68 -16.86 30.61
CA ARG A 109 37.64 -17.88 30.95
C ARG A 109 37.33 -18.50 32.32
N ALA A 110 37.90 -19.65 32.61
CA ALA A 110 37.82 -20.28 33.94
C ALA A 110 39.18 -20.24 34.63
N VAL A 111 39.15 -20.30 35.95
CA VAL A 111 40.32 -20.37 36.83
C VAL A 111 40.10 -21.51 37.79
N ASP A 112 41.10 -22.40 37.92
CA ASP A 112 41.07 -23.51 38.88
C ASP A 112 41.42 -23.09 40.31
N THR A 113 41.50 -24.07 41.23
CA THR A 113 41.81 -23.84 42.62
C THR A 113 43.29 -23.50 42.89
N THR A 114 44.18 -23.76 41.95
CA THR A 114 45.63 -23.44 42.03
C THR A 114 45.98 -22.14 41.32
N GLY A 115 45.05 -21.57 40.55
CA GLY A 115 45.23 -20.30 39.87
C GLY A 115 45.57 -20.43 38.36
N ASN A 116 45.59 -21.64 37.79
CA ASN A 116 45.77 -21.78 36.35
C ASN A 116 44.53 -21.24 35.59
N ILE A 117 44.79 -20.59 34.49
CA ILE A 117 43.80 -19.88 33.71
C ILE A 117 43.57 -20.58 32.39
N SER A 118 42.37 -20.89 32.04
CA SER A 118 41.98 -21.47 30.73
C SER A 118 42.31 -20.54 29.56
N SER A 119 42.29 -21.09 28.35
CA SER A 119 42.25 -20.27 27.13
C SER A 119 41.01 -19.33 27.19
N VAL A 120 41.20 -18.09 26.67
CA VAL A 120 40.10 -17.09 26.59
C VAL A 120 39.23 -17.40 25.39
N ARG A 121 37.93 -17.48 25.63
CA ARG A 121 36.92 -17.51 24.58
C ARG A 121 36.17 -16.18 24.50
N SER A 122 35.49 -15.96 23.38
CA SER A 122 34.64 -14.76 23.20
C SER A 122 33.35 -15.12 22.57
N ILE A 123 32.31 -14.32 22.93
CA ILE A 123 30.98 -14.37 22.33
C ILE A 123 30.48 -12.94 22.14
N SER A 124 29.82 -12.68 21.02
CA SER A 124 29.23 -11.37 20.74
C SER A 124 27.84 -11.27 21.38
N VAL A 125 27.61 -10.22 22.16
CA VAL A 125 26.32 -9.88 22.76
C VAL A 125 25.92 -8.51 22.24
N ARG A 126 24.71 -8.41 21.66
CA ARG A 126 24.17 -7.19 21.07
C ARG A 126 22.91 -6.82 21.82
N ILE A 127 22.95 -5.76 22.61
CA ILE A 127 21.79 -5.29 23.40
C ILE A 127 21.42 -3.89 22.95
N ASP A 128 20.13 -3.72 22.67
CA ASP A 128 19.52 -2.44 22.38
C ASP A 128 18.12 -2.41 23.00
N THR A 129 17.95 -1.59 24.02
CA THR A 129 16.68 -1.45 24.75
C THR A 129 15.93 -0.17 24.38
N ARG A 130 16.48 0.65 23.49
CA ARG A 130 15.96 1.97 23.17
C ARG A 130 15.29 1.97 21.81
N ALA A 131 14.07 2.49 21.77
CA ALA A 131 13.39 2.69 20.50
C ALA A 131 14.01 3.87 19.73
N PRO A 132 14.01 3.81 18.38
CA PRO A 132 14.44 4.92 17.55
C PRO A 132 13.50 6.11 17.71
N ALA A 133 13.99 7.32 17.39
CA ALA A 133 13.24 8.56 17.50
C ALA A 133 13.10 9.23 16.13
N ALA A 134 11.98 9.93 15.92
CA ALA A 134 11.77 10.80 14.77
C ALA A 134 11.44 12.22 15.24
N SER A 135 11.86 13.19 14.44
CA SER A 135 11.38 14.55 14.54
C SER A 135 10.90 15.02 13.16
N TYR A 136 9.87 15.82 13.15
CA TYR A 136 9.33 16.43 11.94
C TYR A 136 10.04 17.77 11.72
N PRO A 137 10.37 18.11 10.45
CA PRO A 137 10.74 19.48 10.15
C PRO A 137 9.58 20.39 10.56
N ALA A 138 9.91 21.57 11.07
CA ALA A 138 8.95 22.46 11.67
C ALA A 138 7.71 22.67 10.78
N ILE A 139 6.64 21.95 11.13
CA ILE A 139 5.29 22.35 10.78
C ILE A 139 4.97 23.41 11.83
N ALA A 140 5.38 24.66 11.55
CA ALA A 140 5.14 25.76 12.45
C ALA A 140 3.63 25.95 12.60
N ASP A 141 3.16 26.09 13.81
CA ASP A 141 1.78 26.43 14.14
C ASP A 141 0.71 25.47 13.59
N GLY A 142 1.09 24.23 13.20
CA GLY A 142 0.17 23.25 12.65
C GLY A 142 -0.26 23.53 11.20
N HIS A 143 0.20 24.60 10.54
CA HIS A 143 -0.13 24.94 9.16
C HIS A 143 1.03 24.67 8.21
N VAL A 144 0.69 24.22 7.00
CA VAL A 144 1.65 23.96 5.92
C VAL A 144 1.06 24.49 4.62
N GLY A 145 1.82 25.34 3.92
CA GLY A 145 1.41 25.81 2.58
C GLY A 145 1.33 24.69 1.56
N HIS A 146 0.45 24.81 0.57
CA HIS A 146 0.19 23.78 -0.45
C HIS A 146 1.39 23.51 -1.38
N THR A 147 2.49 24.23 -1.24
CA THR A 147 3.72 24.03 -2.00
C THR A 147 4.90 23.55 -1.17
N ALA A 148 4.66 23.19 0.09
CA ALA A 148 5.71 22.74 1.02
C ALA A 148 6.15 21.30 0.75
N THR A 149 7.32 20.97 1.32
CA THR A 149 7.92 19.64 1.26
C THR A 149 8.17 19.15 2.68
N LEU A 150 7.64 17.98 3.03
CA LEU A 150 7.76 17.40 4.37
C LEU A 150 8.75 16.24 4.36
N ILE A 151 9.81 16.33 5.17
CA ILE A 151 10.84 15.30 5.32
C ILE A 151 11.11 15.09 6.81
N PRO A 152 10.65 14.00 7.45
CA PRO A 152 11.00 13.72 8.84
C PRO A 152 12.46 13.32 8.97
N THR A 153 13.10 13.78 10.03
CA THR A 153 14.41 13.29 10.46
C THR A 153 14.26 12.13 11.42
N ARG A 154 15.22 11.21 11.41
CA ARG A 154 15.22 10.01 12.24
C ARG A 154 16.58 9.84 12.94
N THR A 155 16.54 9.38 14.17
CA THR A 155 17.73 9.07 14.96
C THR A 155 17.50 7.78 15.74
N ASP A 156 18.57 7.01 15.93
CA ASP A 156 18.62 5.89 16.84
C ASP A 156 19.56 6.30 18.00
N PRO A 157 19.04 6.37 19.24
CA PRO A 157 19.84 6.79 20.38
C PRO A 157 20.79 5.71 20.90
N SER A 158 20.71 4.47 20.41
CA SER A 158 21.51 3.37 20.90
C SER A 158 22.85 3.22 20.16
N PRO A 159 23.97 3.23 20.88
CA PRO A 159 25.28 3.05 20.26
C PRO A 159 25.43 1.65 19.61
N GLY A 160 25.67 1.61 18.31
CA GLY A 160 26.01 0.37 17.62
C GLY A 160 24.85 -0.55 17.27
N SER A 161 23.59 -0.09 17.39
CA SER A 161 22.39 -0.84 16.98
C SER A 161 22.26 -1.03 15.47
N GLY A 162 23.06 -0.34 14.67
CA GLY A 162 22.96 -0.35 13.23
C GLY A 162 21.99 0.70 12.68
N GLY A 163 21.43 1.55 13.53
CA GLY A 163 20.51 2.63 13.17
C GLY A 163 19.09 2.15 12.94
N VAL A 164 18.25 3.05 12.43
CA VAL A 164 16.85 2.75 12.11
C VAL A 164 16.78 1.76 10.95
N ALA A 165 16.31 0.55 11.22
CA ALA A 165 16.24 -0.54 10.24
C ALA A 165 15.03 -0.38 9.32
N VAL A 166 13.91 0.11 9.85
CA VAL A 166 12.65 0.33 9.12
C VAL A 166 12.12 1.72 9.41
N LEU A 167 11.73 2.41 8.35
CA LEU A 167 10.99 3.67 8.41
C LEU A 167 9.75 3.52 7.53
N ASN A 168 8.59 3.53 8.16
CA ASN A 168 7.32 3.66 7.45
C ASN A 168 6.68 4.99 7.80
N MET A 169 6.33 5.77 6.79
CA MET A 169 5.56 6.99 6.95
C MET A 169 4.15 6.79 6.44
N TYR A 170 3.21 7.35 7.16
CA TYR A 170 1.80 7.30 6.84
C TYR A 170 1.26 8.71 6.83
N LEU A 171 0.59 9.05 5.74
CA LEU A 171 -0.17 10.26 5.60
C LEU A 171 -1.65 9.88 5.54
N ASP A 172 -2.44 10.37 6.50
CA ASP A 172 -3.87 10.04 6.65
C ASP A 172 -4.16 8.52 6.71
N GLY A 173 -3.22 7.79 7.29
CA GLY A 173 -3.26 6.35 7.34
C GLY A 173 -2.64 5.64 6.14
N ALA A 174 -2.40 6.32 5.03
CA ALA A 174 -1.77 5.77 3.84
C ALA A 174 -0.23 5.81 3.92
N LEU A 175 0.46 4.76 3.49
CA LEU A 175 1.93 4.72 3.44
C LEU A 175 2.44 5.67 2.36
N VAL A 176 3.32 6.57 2.75
CA VAL A 176 4.01 7.50 1.83
C VAL A 176 5.43 7.01 1.61
N TYR A 177 5.77 6.71 0.35
CA TYR A 177 7.11 6.23 0.02
C TYR A 177 7.53 6.65 -1.39
N PRO A 178 8.80 6.94 -1.67
CA PRO A 178 9.76 7.46 -0.72
C PRO A 178 9.57 8.96 -0.49
N LEU A 179 10.20 9.49 0.53
CA LEU A 179 10.27 10.92 0.83
C LEU A 179 10.91 11.74 -0.29
N PRO A 180 10.55 13.02 -0.45
CA PRO A 180 9.72 13.87 0.42
C PRO A 180 8.21 13.81 0.10
N VAL A 181 7.35 14.13 1.10
CA VAL A 181 5.92 14.40 0.86
C VAL A 181 5.78 15.81 0.32
N GLN A 182 5.21 15.96 -0.86
CA GLN A 182 4.84 17.25 -1.42
C GLN A 182 3.42 17.59 -0.98
N THR A 183 3.21 18.72 -0.34
CA THR A 183 1.86 19.14 0.06
C THR A 183 0.97 19.49 -1.12
N SER A 184 1.55 19.76 -2.30
CA SER A 184 0.82 19.95 -3.56
C SER A 184 0.08 18.69 -4.04
N ASP A 185 0.43 17.55 -3.50
CA ASP A 185 -0.18 16.26 -3.85
C ASP A 185 -1.29 15.87 -2.84
N LEU A 186 -1.56 16.76 -1.87
CA LEU A 186 -2.58 16.57 -0.83
C LEU A 186 -3.80 17.43 -1.11
N SER A 187 -4.93 17.07 -0.54
CA SER A 187 -6.08 17.97 -0.45
C SER A 187 -5.77 19.13 0.51
N LEU A 188 -6.52 20.21 0.38
CA LEU A 188 -6.53 21.23 1.42
C LEU A 188 -7.28 20.73 2.64
N GLY A 189 -6.83 21.11 3.85
CA GLY A 189 -7.47 20.70 5.10
C GLY A 189 -6.55 19.91 6.03
N VAL A 190 -7.14 19.18 6.96
CA VAL A 190 -6.43 18.46 8.03
C VAL A 190 -5.85 17.16 7.53
N HIS A 191 -4.55 16.97 7.79
CA HIS A 191 -3.82 15.75 7.50
C HIS A 191 -3.09 15.25 8.73
N THR A 192 -2.84 13.96 8.79
CA THR A 192 -2.09 13.31 9.87
C THR A 192 -0.88 12.60 9.29
N LEU A 193 0.31 13.04 9.69
CA LEU A 193 1.55 12.37 9.36
C LEU A 193 1.98 11.48 10.53
N ALA A 194 2.06 10.18 10.33
CA ALA A 194 2.58 9.24 11.30
C ALA A 194 3.87 8.60 10.78
N VAL A 195 4.84 8.44 11.69
CA VAL A 195 6.11 7.77 11.39
C VAL A 195 6.24 6.57 12.31
N HIS A 196 6.37 5.39 11.72
CA HIS A 196 6.65 4.17 12.44
C HIS A 196 8.10 3.79 12.18
N LEU A 197 8.85 3.68 13.24
CA LEU A 197 10.26 3.34 13.22
C LEU A 197 10.47 1.99 13.88
N SER A 198 11.40 1.22 13.37
CA SER A 198 12.00 0.11 14.11
C SER A 198 13.50 0.07 13.85
N ASP A 199 14.26 -0.37 14.87
CA ASP A 199 15.70 -0.61 14.78
C ASP A 199 16.01 -2.09 14.49
N ALA A 200 17.29 -2.41 14.44
CA ALA A 200 17.75 -3.78 14.22
C ALA A 200 17.43 -4.73 15.40
N ALA A 201 17.25 -4.20 16.61
CA ALA A 201 16.80 -4.99 17.77
C ALA A 201 15.29 -5.22 17.78
N SER A 202 14.56 -4.65 16.83
CA SER A 202 13.09 -4.65 16.76
C SER A 202 12.41 -3.83 17.86
N ASN A 203 13.13 -2.84 18.46
CA ASN A 203 12.44 -1.82 19.22
C ASN A 203 11.71 -0.92 18.23
N SER A 204 10.49 -0.52 18.57
CA SER A 204 9.65 0.27 17.68
C SER A 204 9.09 1.50 18.37
N ALA A 205 8.90 2.56 17.60
CA ALA A 205 8.25 3.78 18.04
C ALA A 205 7.31 4.29 16.95
N LYS A 206 6.23 4.93 17.39
CA LYS A 206 5.28 5.61 16.53
C LYS A 206 5.20 7.07 16.94
N TYR A 207 5.38 7.96 15.97
CA TYR A 207 5.23 9.40 16.13
C TYR A 207 4.13 9.86 15.19
N THR A 208 3.24 10.71 15.69
CA THR A 208 2.11 11.22 14.91
C THR A 208 2.06 12.73 15.10
N GLN A 209 1.89 13.44 13.98
CA GLN A 209 1.67 14.87 13.97
C GLN A 209 0.51 15.20 13.03
N THR A 210 -0.50 15.91 13.54
CA THR A 210 -1.59 16.47 12.73
C THR A 210 -1.15 17.85 12.23
N PHE A 211 -1.49 18.17 10.98
CA PHE A 211 -1.22 19.45 10.35
C PHE A 211 -2.33 19.82 9.38
N ILE A 212 -2.40 21.08 9.00
CA ILE A 212 -3.41 21.60 8.08
C ILE A 212 -2.71 22.11 6.83
N VAL A 213 -3.06 21.54 5.68
CA VAL A 213 -2.62 22.07 4.39
C VAL A 213 -3.52 23.24 4.02
N THR A 214 -2.91 24.39 3.87
CA THR A 214 -3.57 25.62 3.47
C THR A 214 -3.00 26.11 2.16
N THR A 215 -3.77 26.91 1.43
CA THR A 215 -3.28 27.59 0.22
C THR A 215 -3.34 29.09 0.38
N SER A 216 -2.58 29.76 -0.45
CA SER A 216 -2.53 31.21 -0.58
C SER A 216 -2.49 31.59 -2.06
N PHE A 217 -2.73 32.87 -2.37
CA PHE A 217 -2.52 33.38 -3.73
C PHE A 217 -1.09 33.10 -4.24
N ALA A 218 -0.09 33.11 -3.36
CA ALA A 218 1.28 32.79 -3.72
C ALA A 218 1.48 31.31 -4.03
N ASP A 219 0.84 30.41 -3.27
CA ASP A 219 0.88 28.98 -3.53
C ASP A 219 0.25 28.65 -4.88
N VAL A 220 -0.95 29.18 -5.17
CA VAL A 220 -1.63 28.99 -6.45
C VAL A 220 -0.77 29.47 -7.62
N GLY A 221 -0.14 30.64 -7.52
CA GLY A 221 0.81 31.14 -8.54
C GLY A 221 1.99 30.20 -8.74
N THR A 222 2.53 29.64 -7.67
CA THR A 222 3.64 28.66 -7.73
C THR A 222 3.17 27.35 -8.40
N LEU A 223 1.97 26.87 -8.09
CA LEU A 223 1.39 25.67 -8.70
C LEU A 223 1.14 25.85 -10.19
N ILE A 224 0.61 26.99 -10.63
CA ILE A 224 0.47 27.31 -12.06
C ILE A 224 1.83 27.15 -12.76
N GLY A 225 2.89 27.76 -12.21
CA GLY A 225 4.24 27.68 -12.78
C GLY A 225 4.78 26.25 -12.84
N ARG A 226 4.54 25.43 -11.80
CA ARG A 226 4.91 24.01 -11.77
C ARG A 226 4.17 23.20 -12.84
N PHE A 227 2.86 23.36 -12.96
CA PHE A 227 2.05 22.63 -13.93
C PHE A 227 2.33 23.03 -15.37
N VAL A 228 2.67 24.29 -15.62
CA VAL A 228 3.15 24.74 -16.94
C VAL A 228 4.50 24.11 -17.26
N THR A 229 5.43 24.10 -16.30
CA THR A 229 6.76 23.47 -16.48
C THR A 229 6.66 21.96 -16.72
N ALA A 230 5.72 21.30 -16.04
CA ALA A 230 5.43 19.86 -16.22
C ALA A 230 4.65 19.55 -17.50
N GLY A 231 4.18 20.55 -18.24
CA GLY A 231 3.39 20.36 -19.46
C GLY A 231 1.92 19.96 -19.21
N SER A 232 1.49 19.92 -17.93
CA SER A 232 0.10 19.62 -17.56
C SER A 232 -0.86 20.79 -17.81
N VAL A 233 -0.33 22.00 -17.95
CA VAL A 233 -1.03 23.22 -18.30
C VAL A 233 -0.28 23.89 -19.44
N SER A 234 -0.96 24.32 -20.51
CA SER A 234 -0.31 25.05 -21.58
C SER A 234 0.18 26.42 -21.12
N ALA A 235 1.22 26.95 -21.74
CA ALA A 235 1.75 28.27 -21.39
C ALA A 235 0.71 29.37 -21.54
N GLU A 236 -0.17 29.28 -22.53
CA GLU A 236 -1.24 30.24 -22.78
C GLU A 236 -2.29 30.21 -21.65
N VAL A 237 -2.77 29.01 -21.27
CA VAL A 237 -3.72 28.83 -20.16
C VAL A 237 -3.08 29.25 -18.85
N GLY A 238 -1.81 28.89 -18.61
CA GLY A 238 -1.07 29.31 -17.43
C GLY A 238 -0.96 30.81 -17.28
N ALA A 239 -0.70 31.51 -18.38
CA ALA A 239 -0.64 32.99 -18.38
C ALA A 239 -2.01 33.63 -18.10
N ALA A 240 -3.10 33.06 -18.66
CA ALA A 240 -4.47 33.54 -18.40
C ALA A 240 -4.88 33.31 -16.94
N LEU A 241 -4.54 32.15 -16.37
CA LEU A 241 -4.78 31.83 -14.97
C LEU A 241 -4.01 32.75 -14.03
N GLN A 242 -2.71 33.02 -14.32
CA GLN A 242 -1.89 33.89 -13.51
C GLN A 242 -2.41 35.34 -13.53
N ALA A 243 -2.78 35.87 -14.71
CA ALA A 243 -3.37 37.19 -14.83
C ALA A 243 -4.66 37.30 -14.01
N LYS A 244 -5.51 36.32 -14.04
CA LYS A 244 -6.77 36.31 -13.30
C LYS A 244 -6.55 36.19 -11.79
N LEU A 245 -5.55 35.40 -11.38
CA LEU A 245 -5.13 35.27 -9.98
C LEU A 245 -4.60 36.61 -9.43
N ASP A 246 -3.80 37.32 -10.21
CA ASP A 246 -3.22 38.63 -9.83
C ASP A 246 -4.30 39.69 -9.69
N GLU A 247 -5.30 39.73 -10.60
CA GLU A 247 -6.48 40.58 -10.47
C GLU A 247 -7.28 40.25 -9.19
N ALA A 248 -7.53 38.99 -8.91
CA ALA A 248 -8.24 38.55 -7.71
C ALA A 248 -7.50 38.92 -6.43
N LYS A 249 -6.17 38.73 -6.42
CA LYS A 249 -5.31 39.11 -5.29
C LYS A 249 -5.36 40.63 -5.04
N ALA A 250 -5.26 41.45 -6.09
CA ALA A 250 -5.32 42.89 -5.94
C ALA A 250 -6.65 43.37 -5.32
N GLN A 251 -7.78 42.75 -5.68
CA GLN A 251 -9.08 43.00 -5.07
C GLN A 251 -9.17 42.53 -3.63
N ALA A 252 -8.59 41.37 -3.32
CA ALA A 252 -8.52 40.84 -1.96
C ALA A 252 -7.71 41.76 -1.04
N ASP A 253 -6.53 42.21 -1.50
CA ASP A 253 -5.65 43.14 -0.79
C ASP A 253 -6.33 44.52 -0.56
N ALA A 254 -7.23 44.92 -1.46
CA ALA A 254 -8.06 46.14 -1.32
C ALA A 254 -9.30 45.92 -0.43
N GLY A 255 -9.49 44.75 0.16
CA GLY A 255 -10.66 44.43 0.98
C GLY A 255 -11.95 44.18 0.20
N ALA A 256 -11.90 44.07 -1.12
CA ALA A 256 -13.04 43.87 -2.01
C ALA A 256 -13.32 42.33 -2.19
N ALA A 257 -13.58 41.63 -1.11
CA ALA A 257 -13.72 40.15 -1.06
C ALA A 257 -14.71 39.60 -2.11
N LYS A 258 -15.88 40.27 -2.28
CA LYS A 258 -16.89 39.84 -3.26
C LYS A 258 -16.34 39.89 -4.69
N ARG A 259 -15.58 40.95 -5.04
CA ARG A 259 -14.99 41.07 -6.39
C ARG A 259 -13.85 40.08 -6.59
N ALA A 260 -13.02 39.89 -5.57
CA ALA A 260 -11.98 38.85 -5.58
C ALA A 260 -12.55 37.44 -5.81
N SER A 261 -13.64 37.10 -5.12
CA SER A 261 -14.34 35.81 -5.31
C SER A 261 -14.92 35.65 -6.72
N GLN A 262 -15.47 36.75 -7.33
CA GLN A 262 -15.92 36.69 -8.72
C GLN A 262 -14.78 36.41 -9.69
N LEU A 263 -13.62 37.05 -9.50
CA LEU A 263 -12.44 36.80 -10.32
C LEU A 263 -11.87 35.39 -10.13
N LEU A 264 -11.92 34.83 -8.92
CA LEU A 264 -11.56 33.44 -8.68
C LEU A 264 -12.56 32.45 -9.34
N ASN A 265 -13.85 32.79 -9.46
CA ASN A 265 -14.78 32.01 -10.28
C ASN A 265 -14.45 32.07 -11.77
N GLU A 266 -14.01 33.23 -12.28
CA GLU A 266 -13.49 33.34 -13.66
C GLU A 266 -12.23 32.49 -13.85
N PHE A 267 -11.32 32.47 -12.85
CA PHE A 267 -10.15 31.58 -12.81
C PHE A 267 -10.57 30.10 -12.89
N VAL A 268 -11.55 29.69 -12.10
CA VAL A 268 -12.10 28.32 -12.12
C VAL A 268 -12.65 27.97 -13.50
N SER A 269 -13.35 28.89 -14.17
CA SER A 269 -13.84 28.67 -15.54
C SER A 269 -12.67 28.48 -16.52
N ILE A 270 -11.67 29.33 -16.48
CA ILE A 270 -10.46 29.19 -17.33
C ILE A 270 -9.80 27.83 -17.10
N ALA A 271 -9.67 27.40 -15.83
CA ALA A 271 -9.07 26.12 -15.50
C ALA A 271 -9.91 24.94 -16.03
N ASN A 272 -11.24 24.98 -15.89
CA ASN A 272 -12.13 23.94 -16.37
C ASN A 272 -12.15 23.80 -17.89
N ASP A 273 -12.07 24.92 -18.61
CA ASP A 273 -12.15 24.97 -20.06
C ASP A 273 -10.79 24.72 -20.73
N GLY A 274 -9.70 25.17 -20.07
CA GLY A 274 -8.36 25.18 -20.67
C GLY A 274 -7.45 24.04 -20.22
N ILE A 275 -7.78 23.30 -19.17
CA ILE A 275 -6.95 22.22 -18.62
C ILE A 275 -7.72 20.89 -18.74
N ALA A 276 -7.07 19.87 -19.30
CA ALA A 276 -7.63 18.53 -19.33
C ALA A 276 -7.97 18.03 -17.92
N LYS A 277 -9.01 17.17 -17.80
CA LYS A 277 -9.35 16.56 -16.52
C LYS A 277 -8.14 15.82 -15.96
N GLY A 278 -7.75 16.11 -14.72
CA GLY A 278 -6.61 15.53 -14.05
C GLY A 278 -6.24 16.30 -12.78
N SER A 279 -5.16 15.87 -12.11
CA SER A 279 -4.74 16.45 -10.83
C SER A 279 -4.46 17.95 -10.91
N ALA A 280 -3.78 18.43 -11.95
CA ALA A 280 -3.46 19.85 -12.10
C ALA A 280 -4.69 20.74 -12.09
N ARG A 281 -5.74 20.36 -12.83
CA ARG A 281 -7.02 21.07 -12.83
C ARG A 281 -7.71 20.99 -11.47
N GLY A 282 -7.78 19.77 -10.89
CA GLY A 282 -8.40 19.53 -9.59
C GLY A 282 -7.79 20.37 -8.49
N THR A 283 -6.46 20.40 -8.43
CA THR A 283 -5.70 21.20 -7.46
C THR A 283 -5.97 22.71 -7.63
N LEU A 284 -5.80 23.25 -8.84
CA LEU A 284 -6.00 24.69 -9.08
C LEU A 284 -7.44 25.16 -8.81
N VAL A 285 -8.43 24.35 -9.18
CA VAL A 285 -9.86 24.62 -8.90
C VAL A 285 -10.16 24.52 -7.40
N GLY A 286 -9.61 23.49 -6.71
CA GLY A 286 -9.76 23.32 -5.28
C GLY A 286 -9.17 24.50 -4.49
N ASP A 287 -7.96 24.91 -4.83
CA ASP A 287 -7.28 26.04 -4.21
C ASP A 287 -8.02 27.37 -4.43
N ALA A 288 -8.50 27.62 -5.65
CA ALA A 288 -9.30 28.82 -5.92
C ALA A 288 -10.59 28.85 -5.11
N ARG A 289 -11.28 27.70 -4.94
CA ARG A 289 -12.48 27.59 -4.10
C ARG A 289 -12.17 27.82 -2.62
N TYR A 290 -11.07 27.27 -2.13
CA TYR A 290 -10.61 27.49 -0.76
C TYR A 290 -10.34 28.98 -0.50
N LEU A 291 -9.67 29.68 -1.41
CA LEU A 291 -9.47 31.12 -1.31
C LEU A 291 -10.80 31.91 -1.32
N MET A 292 -11.77 31.49 -2.12
CA MET A 292 -13.11 32.11 -2.10
C MET A 292 -13.80 31.91 -0.75
N ASP A 293 -13.71 30.74 -0.14
CA ASP A 293 -14.30 30.46 1.17
C ASP A 293 -13.62 31.26 2.29
N GLN A 294 -12.29 31.43 2.24
CA GLN A 294 -11.58 32.34 3.13
C GLN A 294 -12.05 33.78 2.99
N LEU A 295 -12.14 34.30 1.75
CA LEU A 295 -12.59 35.66 1.47
C LEU A 295 -14.03 35.94 1.92
N ASN A 296 -14.89 34.92 1.87
CA ASN A 296 -16.29 35.02 2.24
C ASN A 296 -16.55 34.69 3.72
N GLY A 297 -15.50 34.45 4.52
CA GLY A 297 -15.59 34.13 5.95
C GLY A 297 -16.30 32.79 6.25
N ARG A 298 -16.33 31.88 5.28
CA ARG A 298 -16.89 30.53 5.48
C ARG A 298 -15.95 29.60 6.24
N LEU A 299 -14.64 29.90 6.20
CA LEU A 299 -13.62 29.25 7.00
C LEU A 299 -13.32 30.15 8.20
N ALA A 300 -13.90 29.84 9.37
CA ALA A 300 -13.62 30.58 10.59
C ALA A 300 -12.35 30.00 11.25
N PRO A 301 -11.41 30.85 11.72
CA PRO A 301 -10.29 30.40 12.52
C PRO A 301 -10.77 29.78 13.84
N ASP A 302 -10.16 28.69 14.28
CA ASP A 302 -10.32 28.16 15.63
C ASP A 302 -9.92 29.23 16.66
N PRO A 303 -10.83 29.65 17.56
CA PRO A 303 -10.53 30.69 18.53
C PRO A 303 -9.35 30.39 19.47
N ALA A 304 -9.03 29.13 19.68
CA ALA A 304 -7.96 28.69 20.57
C ALA A 304 -6.58 28.67 19.91
N THR A 305 -6.54 28.44 18.59
CA THR A 305 -5.28 28.26 17.84
C THR A 305 -5.07 29.30 16.77
N GLY A 306 -6.11 30.08 16.41
CA GLY A 306 -6.09 30.98 15.26
C GLY A 306 -6.11 30.24 13.92
N LEU A 307 -6.25 28.93 13.93
CA LEU A 307 -6.17 28.05 12.78
C LEU A 307 -7.54 27.94 12.12
N VAL A 308 -7.57 28.15 10.81
CA VAL A 308 -8.74 27.80 10.01
C VAL A 308 -8.70 26.31 9.78
N SER A 309 -9.48 25.55 10.54
CA SER A 309 -9.65 24.11 10.33
C SER A 309 -11.07 23.85 9.83
N GLU A 310 -11.21 22.99 8.85
CA GLU A 310 -12.40 22.17 8.83
C GLU A 310 -12.45 21.39 10.16
N PRO A 311 -13.64 21.20 10.77
CA PRO A 311 -13.70 20.55 12.08
C PRO A 311 -12.91 19.26 12.01
N ALA A 312 -11.90 19.12 12.88
CA ALA A 312 -11.12 17.91 13.04
C ALA A 312 -12.10 16.80 13.39
N GLU A 313 -12.55 16.09 12.37
CA GLU A 313 -13.26 14.85 12.60
C GLU A 313 -12.18 13.88 13.08
N GLY A 314 -12.18 13.59 14.40
CA GLY A 314 -11.42 12.49 14.98
C GLY A 314 -11.69 11.21 14.19
N PRO A 315 -11.06 10.07 14.49
CA PRO A 315 -11.36 8.83 13.81
C PRO A 315 -12.87 8.66 13.84
N LYS A 316 -13.53 8.99 12.70
CA LYS A 316 -14.98 8.93 12.60
C LYS A 316 -15.36 7.50 12.89
N VAL A 317 -16.01 7.27 14.00
CA VAL A 317 -16.99 6.18 14.07
C VAL A 317 -18.10 6.64 13.12
N ILE A 318 -17.95 6.29 11.84
CA ILE A 318 -18.97 6.55 10.85
C ILE A 318 -20.14 5.64 11.24
N PRO A 319 -21.25 6.17 11.78
CA PRO A 319 -22.38 5.32 12.14
C PRO A 319 -22.95 4.70 10.87
N ASP A 320 -23.48 3.49 11.00
CA ASP A 320 -24.14 2.85 9.88
C ASP A 320 -25.26 3.76 9.34
N PRO A 321 -25.37 3.95 8.02
CA PRO A 321 -26.37 4.82 7.43
C PRO A 321 -27.78 4.24 7.65
N VAL A 322 -28.74 5.11 7.78
CA VAL A 322 -30.16 4.73 7.77
C VAL A 322 -30.56 4.52 6.31
N LEU A 323 -30.70 3.26 5.91
CA LEU A 323 -31.08 2.89 4.56
C LEU A 323 -32.60 2.83 4.40
N ALA A 324 -33.08 3.35 3.27
CA ALA A 324 -34.47 3.25 2.83
C ALA A 324 -34.53 3.11 1.31
N PRO A 325 -35.55 2.45 0.75
CA PRO A 325 -35.79 2.46 -0.69
C PRO A 325 -35.97 3.89 -1.19
N LEU A 326 -35.32 4.23 -2.30
CA LEU A 326 -35.56 5.52 -2.95
C LEU A 326 -36.78 5.45 -3.84
N PRO A 327 -37.60 6.52 -3.91
CA PRO A 327 -38.64 6.61 -4.89
C PRO A 327 -38.05 6.71 -6.29
N HIS A 328 -38.56 5.92 -7.23
CA HIS A 328 -38.11 5.98 -8.62
C HIS A 328 -38.47 7.34 -9.26
N ASN A 329 -37.43 7.93 -9.86
CA ASN A 329 -37.61 9.09 -10.73
C ASN A 329 -38.04 8.60 -12.13
N PRO A 330 -39.26 8.93 -12.63
CA PRO A 330 -39.70 8.51 -13.96
C PRO A 330 -38.88 9.16 -15.10
N ASN A 331 -38.07 10.17 -14.80
CA ASN A 331 -37.21 10.87 -15.73
C ASN A 331 -35.74 10.55 -15.48
N ALA A 332 -35.42 9.45 -14.77
CA ALA A 332 -34.07 8.99 -14.62
C ALA A 332 -33.48 8.54 -15.97
N ASP A 333 -32.21 8.78 -16.17
CA ASP A 333 -31.52 8.46 -17.41
C ASP A 333 -31.29 6.95 -17.56
N TYR A 334 -31.19 6.22 -16.45
CA TYR A 334 -30.96 4.78 -16.39
C TYR A 334 -31.26 4.21 -14.99
N ASN A 335 -31.25 2.88 -14.89
CA ASN A 335 -31.55 2.15 -13.67
C ASN A 335 -30.37 1.27 -13.24
N VAL A 336 -30.04 1.27 -11.96
CA VAL A 336 -28.96 0.51 -11.34
C VAL A 336 -29.54 -0.43 -10.29
N LEU A 337 -29.14 -1.71 -10.32
CA LEU A 337 -29.38 -2.64 -9.23
C LEU A 337 -28.09 -2.78 -8.40
N VAL A 338 -28.17 -2.52 -7.09
CA VAL A 338 -27.09 -2.88 -6.16
C VAL A 338 -27.43 -4.23 -5.54
N PHE A 339 -26.56 -5.19 -5.78
CA PHE A 339 -26.63 -6.55 -5.27
C PHE A 339 -25.50 -6.79 -4.28
N SER A 340 -25.82 -6.98 -2.98
CA SER A 340 -24.85 -7.11 -1.91
C SER A 340 -25.10 -8.30 -0.96
N LYS A 341 -25.92 -9.25 -1.39
CA LYS A 341 -26.14 -10.50 -0.66
C LYS A 341 -24.83 -11.29 -0.56
N THR A 342 -24.49 -11.77 0.64
CA THR A 342 -23.32 -12.60 0.90
C THR A 342 -23.74 -14.00 1.39
N THR A 343 -22.93 -14.99 1.10
CA THR A 343 -23.03 -16.34 1.67
C THR A 343 -21.77 -16.76 2.44
N GLY A 344 -20.74 -15.89 2.41
CA GLY A 344 -19.48 -15.98 3.14
C GLY A 344 -19.26 -14.78 4.05
N PHE A 345 -18.04 -14.24 4.03
CA PHE A 345 -17.68 -13.07 4.83
C PHE A 345 -18.55 -11.86 4.43
N ARG A 346 -19.03 -11.12 5.43
CA ARG A 346 -19.78 -9.90 5.18
C ARG A 346 -18.99 -8.68 5.63
N HIS A 347 -18.64 -7.87 4.66
CA HIS A 347 -17.93 -6.62 4.91
C HIS A 347 -18.83 -5.61 5.61
N ASP A 348 -18.27 -4.86 6.53
CA ASP A 348 -19.01 -3.88 7.34
C ASP A 348 -19.26 -2.56 6.60
N HIS A 349 -18.57 -2.33 5.48
CA HIS A 349 -18.80 -1.17 4.61
C HIS A 349 -20.05 -1.30 3.70
N ILE A 350 -20.60 -2.49 3.51
CA ILE A 350 -21.74 -2.72 2.58
C ILE A 350 -22.89 -1.72 2.75
N PRO A 351 -23.37 -1.40 3.97
CA PRO A 351 -24.42 -0.39 4.13
C PRO A 351 -23.98 1.01 3.65
N HIS A 352 -22.70 1.33 3.83
CA HIS A 352 -22.11 2.62 3.43
C HIS A 352 -22.01 2.74 1.90
N THR A 353 -21.60 1.66 1.23
CA THR A 353 -21.56 1.59 -0.24
C THR A 353 -22.96 1.76 -0.83
N VAL A 354 -23.96 1.05 -0.28
CA VAL A 354 -25.35 1.19 -0.70
C VAL A 354 -25.82 2.64 -0.58
N ALA A 355 -25.58 3.28 0.57
CA ALA A 355 -25.95 4.68 0.78
C ALA A 355 -25.23 5.63 -0.19
N ALA A 356 -23.92 5.37 -0.45
CA ALA A 356 -23.14 6.19 -1.35
C ALA A 356 -23.63 6.05 -2.81
N ILE A 357 -23.96 4.84 -3.27
CA ILE A 357 -24.52 4.64 -4.62
C ILE A 357 -25.94 5.25 -4.72
N GLN A 358 -26.76 5.15 -3.69
CA GLN A 358 -28.05 5.84 -3.64
C GLN A 358 -27.89 7.36 -3.75
N LYS A 359 -26.88 7.93 -3.09
CA LYS A 359 -26.55 9.36 -3.20
C LYS A 359 -26.11 9.71 -4.63
N LEU A 360 -25.24 8.90 -5.26
CA LEU A 360 -24.88 9.09 -6.67
C LEU A 360 -26.10 9.05 -7.59
N GLY A 361 -27.07 8.16 -7.34
CA GLY A 361 -28.31 8.10 -8.12
C GLY A 361 -29.10 9.39 -8.09
N ILE A 362 -29.17 10.03 -6.92
CA ILE A 362 -29.83 11.33 -6.76
C ILE A 362 -29.04 12.44 -7.47
N GLU A 363 -27.72 12.46 -7.33
CA GLU A 363 -26.84 13.50 -7.86
C GLU A 363 -26.64 13.41 -9.38
N HIS A 364 -26.73 12.20 -9.96
CA HIS A 364 -26.45 11.90 -11.37
C HIS A 364 -27.66 11.34 -12.12
N ASN A 365 -28.87 11.53 -11.59
CA ASN A 365 -30.14 11.24 -12.23
C ASN A 365 -30.33 9.78 -12.69
N PHE A 366 -29.99 8.81 -11.82
CA PHE A 366 -30.33 7.40 -12.09
C PHE A 366 -31.08 6.77 -10.91
N ASN A 367 -31.96 5.81 -11.20
CA ASN A 367 -32.64 5.04 -10.18
C ASN A 367 -31.74 3.97 -9.58
N VAL A 368 -31.91 3.72 -8.27
CA VAL A 368 -31.16 2.70 -7.54
C VAL A 368 -32.11 1.79 -6.79
N ASP A 369 -32.16 0.53 -7.19
CA ASP A 369 -32.76 -0.54 -6.41
C ASP A 369 -31.68 -1.35 -5.70
N VAL A 370 -32.04 -1.96 -4.57
CA VAL A 370 -31.14 -2.78 -3.78
C VAL A 370 -31.74 -4.18 -3.60
N TYR A 371 -30.96 -5.20 -3.87
CA TYR A 371 -31.32 -6.56 -3.47
C TYR A 371 -30.26 -7.16 -2.55
N ASP A 372 -30.58 -7.17 -1.28
CA ASP A 372 -29.82 -7.81 -0.21
C ASP A 372 -30.72 -8.19 0.96
N PRO A 373 -31.10 -9.46 1.10
CA PRO A 373 -31.94 -9.90 2.22
C PRO A 373 -31.37 -9.62 3.62
N GLN A 374 -30.06 -9.34 3.70
CA GLN A 374 -29.39 -8.96 4.96
C GLN A 374 -29.49 -7.45 5.26
N LEU A 375 -30.08 -6.66 4.35
CA LEU A 375 -30.44 -5.25 4.53
C LEU A 375 -31.98 -5.06 4.41
N PRO A 376 -32.78 -5.57 5.36
CA PRO A 376 -34.22 -5.71 5.22
C PRO A 376 -34.98 -4.37 5.07
N THR A 377 -34.35 -3.25 5.43
CA THR A 377 -34.98 -1.92 5.34
C THR A 377 -34.95 -1.34 3.93
N VAL A 378 -34.11 -1.85 3.03
CA VAL A 378 -33.90 -1.27 1.70
C VAL A 378 -34.06 -2.30 0.57
N THR A 379 -34.01 -3.60 0.90
CA THR A 379 -34.03 -4.67 -0.11
C THR A 379 -35.36 -4.79 -0.84
N LEU A 380 -35.29 -5.10 -2.13
CA LEU A 380 -36.43 -5.56 -2.91
C LEU A 380 -37.06 -6.81 -2.28
N PRO A 381 -38.38 -6.98 -2.38
CA PRO A 381 -39.06 -8.12 -1.75
C PRO A 381 -38.76 -9.47 -2.43
N THR A 382 -38.31 -9.44 -3.68
CA THR A 382 -38.05 -10.64 -4.49
C THR A 382 -36.74 -10.45 -5.25
N SER A 383 -35.97 -11.53 -5.41
CA SER A 383 -34.73 -11.51 -6.18
C SER A 383 -35.01 -11.18 -7.65
N PRO A 384 -34.41 -10.12 -8.21
CA PRO A 384 -34.51 -9.82 -9.63
C PRO A 384 -33.87 -10.91 -10.50
N PHE A 385 -32.91 -11.66 -9.96
CA PHE A 385 -32.21 -12.75 -10.68
C PHE A 385 -33.12 -13.96 -10.99
N LEU A 386 -34.29 -14.06 -10.40
CA LEU A 386 -35.23 -15.13 -10.72
C LEU A 386 -35.88 -14.98 -12.09
N SER A 387 -35.75 -13.82 -12.74
CA SER A 387 -36.34 -13.55 -14.06
C SER A 387 -35.42 -12.66 -14.90
N LEU A 388 -35.13 -13.10 -16.12
CA LEU A 388 -34.38 -12.31 -17.07
C LEU A 388 -35.09 -10.96 -17.36
N ASP A 389 -36.43 -10.96 -17.48
CA ASP A 389 -37.19 -9.73 -17.72
C ASP A 389 -37.10 -8.73 -16.53
N ALA A 390 -36.95 -9.24 -15.31
CA ALA A 390 -36.70 -8.39 -14.16
C ALA A 390 -35.29 -7.80 -14.18
N LEU A 391 -34.28 -8.56 -14.60
CA LEU A 391 -32.90 -8.04 -14.75
C LEU A 391 -32.80 -6.99 -15.85
N LYS A 392 -33.53 -7.16 -16.96
CA LYS A 392 -33.53 -6.22 -18.11
C LYS A 392 -34.08 -4.82 -17.78
N GLN A 393 -34.66 -4.63 -16.59
CA GLN A 393 -35.08 -3.31 -16.13
C GLN A 393 -33.88 -2.46 -15.69
N TYR A 394 -32.71 -3.06 -15.51
CA TYR A 394 -31.48 -2.40 -15.09
C TYR A 394 -30.49 -2.30 -16.23
N ASP A 395 -29.94 -1.13 -16.42
CA ASP A 395 -28.85 -0.88 -17.40
C ASP A 395 -27.53 -1.47 -16.89
N THR A 396 -27.31 -1.47 -15.57
CA THR A 396 -26.15 -2.12 -14.94
C THR A 396 -26.47 -2.67 -13.56
N ILE A 397 -25.75 -3.72 -13.18
CA ILE A 397 -25.87 -4.38 -11.87
C ILE A 397 -24.53 -4.27 -11.14
N VAL A 398 -24.55 -3.69 -9.94
CA VAL A 398 -23.39 -3.56 -9.05
C VAL A 398 -23.36 -4.74 -8.09
N PHE A 399 -22.37 -5.60 -8.22
CA PHE A 399 -22.02 -6.63 -7.25
C PHE A 399 -21.12 -6.02 -6.18
N GLU A 400 -21.69 -5.72 -5.05
CA GLU A 400 -21.04 -5.06 -3.93
C GLU A 400 -20.63 -6.08 -2.88
N SER A 401 -19.33 -6.43 -2.86
CA SER A 401 -18.72 -7.35 -1.87
C SER A 401 -19.52 -8.63 -1.62
N THR A 402 -19.98 -9.26 -2.69
CA THR A 402 -20.89 -10.42 -2.67
C THR A 402 -20.18 -11.73 -2.31
N VAL A 403 -19.28 -11.69 -1.33
CA VAL A 403 -18.41 -12.81 -0.92
C VAL A 403 -19.18 -14.08 -0.64
N GLY A 404 -18.68 -15.19 -1.10
CA GLY A 404 -19.16 -16.51 -0.69
C GLY A 404 -18.95 -17.65 -1.66
N HIS A 405 -18.79 -18.82 -1.07
CA HIS A 405 -18.67 -20.12 -1.74
C HIS A 405 -19.72 -21.08 -1.15
N PRO A 406 -20.71 -21.52 -1.90
CA PRO A 406 -20.87 -21.59 -3.36
C PRO A 406 -21.31 -20.31 -4.08
N GLY A 407 -21.46 -19.19 -3.40
CA GLY A 407 -21.84 -17.91 -3.98
C GLY A 407 -23.29 -17.49 -3.72
N PRO A 408 -23.60 -16.22 -3.94
CA PRO A 408 -24.89 -15.63 -3.57
C PRO A 408 -26.04 -15.90 -4.55
N LEU A 409 -25.77 -16.41 -5.75
CA LEU A 409 -26.77 -16.77 -6.76
C LEU A 409 -26.87 -18.29 -6.90
N ASP A 410 -28.10 -18.83 -7.00
CA ASP A 410 -28.30 -20.23 -7.24
C ASP A 410 -27.95 -20.63 -8.68
N ALA A 411 -27.41 -21.86 -8.84
CA ALA A 411 -26.89 -22.36 -10.12
C ALA A 411 -27.99 -22.77 -11.12
N VAL A 412 -29.23 -22.89 -10.71
CA VAL A 412 -30.31 -23.45 -11.55
C VAL A 412 -31.09 -22.36 -12.28
N THR A 413 -31.34 -21.23 -11.59
CA THR A 413 -32.20 -20.16 -12.08
C THR A 413 -31.48 -18.83 -12.16
N GLU A 414 -30.83 -18.41 -11.05
CA GLU A 414 -30.30 -17.04 -10.95
C GLU A 414 -29.03 -16.86 -11.80
N GLN A 415 -28.09 -17.82 -11.81
CA GLN A 415 -26.90 -17.76 -12.65
C GLN A 415 -27.23 -17.75 -14.15
N PRO A 416 -28.06 -18.68 -14.70
CA PRO A 416 -28.43 -18.62 -16.11
C PRO A 416 -29.15 -17.34 -16.54
N ASN A 417 -30.01 -16.75 -15.69
CA ASN A 417 -30.66 -15.48 -15.99
C ASN A 417 -29.64 -14.33 -16.02
N PHE A 418 -28.67 -14.34 -15.13
CA PHE A 418 -27.62 -13.32 -15.11
C PHE A 418 -26.69 -13.45 -16.34
N GLU A 419 -26.30 -14.68 -16.72
CA GLU A 419 -25.56 -14.91 -17.97
C GLU A 419 -26.33 -14.40 -19.20
N ALA A 420 -27.64 -14.69 -19.25
CA ALA A 420 -28.49 -14.23 -20.33
C ALA A 420 -28.64 -12.70 -20.36
N TYR A 421 -28.69 -12.05 -19.20
CA TYR A 421 -28.72 -10.59 -19.08
C TYR A 421 -27.42 -9.97 -19.65
N MET A 422 -26.25 -10.49 -19.26
CA MET A 422 -24.97 -10.02 -19.75
C MET A 422 -24.81 -10.24 -21.27
N ASN A 423 -25.24 -11.42 -21.76
CA ASN A 423 -25.16 -11.76 -23.20
C ASN A 423 -26.17 -10.96 -24.07
N GLN A 424 -27.04 -10.19 -23.47
CA GLN A 424 -27.97 -9.29 -24.14
C GLN A 424 -27.65 -7.81 -23.93
N GLY A 425 -26.41 -7.49 -23.57
CA GLY A 425 -25.93 -6.13 -23.44
C GLY A 425 -26.05 -5.51 -22.04
N GLY A 426 -26.37 -6.29 -21.03
CA GLY A 426 -26.41 -5.82 -19.65
C GLY A 426 -25.04 -5.40 -19.10
N GLY A 427 -25.03 -4.48 -18.13
CA GLY A 427 -23.82 -3.98 -17.50
C GLY A 427 -23.51 -4.69 -16.16
N TYR A 428 -22.23 -4.81 -15.84
CA TYR A 428 -21.73 -5.36 -14.59
C TYR A 428 -20.70 -4.43 -13.95
N VAL A 429 -20.84 -4.16 -12.66
CA VAL A 429 -19.83 -3.49 -11.82
C VAL A 429 -19.50 -4.40 -10.65
N GLY A 430 -18.24 -4.81 -10.50
CA GLY A 430 -17.74 -5.54 -9.34
C GLY A 430 -16.95 -4.64 -8.40
N ILE A 431 -17.31 -4.62 -7.13
CA ILE A 431 -16.59 -3.85 -6.11
C ILE A 431 -16.01 -4.81 -5.08
N HIS A 432 -14.71 -4.67 -4.82
CA HIS A 432 -13.95 -5.34 -3.76
C HIS A 432 -14.23 -6.85 -3.70
N GLY A 433 -14.95 -7.33 -2.67
CA GLY A 433 -15.27 -8.74 -2.45
C GLY A 433 -16.15 -9.40 -3.52
N ALA A 434 -16.55 -8.68 -4.59
CA ALA A 434 -17.17 -9.30 -5.73
C ALA A 434 -16.27 -10.33 -6.41
N ALA A 435 -14.95 -10.14 -6.39
CA ALA A 435 -13.97 -11.10 -6.91
C ALA A 435 -13.76 -12.34 -6.01
N ASP A 436 -14.23 -12.30 -4.76
CA ASP A 436 -14.25 -13.44 -3.82
C ASP A 436 -15.64 -14.11 -3.77
N SER A 437 -16.37 -14.04 -4.87
CA SER A 437 -17.67 -14.68 -5.02
C SER A 437 -17.55 -15.90 -5.94
N PHE A 438 -18.23 -17.01 -5.57
CA PHE A 438 -18.19 -18.26 -6.30
C PHE A 438 -16.78 -18.92 -6.26
N GLU A 439 -16.55 -19.87 -7.11
CA GLU A 439 -15.27 -20.59 -7.25
C GLU A 439 -15.05 -20.98 -8.71
N LEU A 440 -13.79 -21.04 -9.14
CA LEU A 440 -13.41 -21.48 -10.48
C LEU A 440 -14.03 -22.84 -10.85
N SER A 441 -14.08 -23.76 -9.89
CA SER A 441 -14.65 -25.11 -10.09
C SER A 441 -16.17 -25.13 -10.25
N ARG A 442 -16.87 -24.04 -9.86
CA ARG A 442 -18.35 -23.99 -9.81
C ARG A 442 -18.94 -23.12 -10.91
N TRP A 443 -18.35 -21.96 -11.17
CA TRP A 443 -18.84 -21.03 -12.18
C TRP A 443 -17.69 -20.30 -12.89
N PRO A 444 -16.95 -20.98 -13.78
CA PRO A 444 -15.82 -20.39 -14.51
C PRO A 444 -16.20 -19.16 -15.33
N TRP A 445 -17.44 -19.09 -15.79
CA TRP A 445 -17.99 -17.96 -16.53
C TRP A 445 -17.88 -16.67 -15.73
N TYR A 446 -18.25 -16.71 -14.42
CA TYR A 446 -18.14 -15.55 -13.55
C TYR A 446 -16.70 -15.08 -13.36
N GLY A 447 -15.76 -16.00 -13.20
CA GLY A 447 -14.33 -15.65 -13.10
C GLY A 447 -13.81 -14.95 -14.34
N ASN A 448 -14.33 -15.29 -15.52
CA ASN A 448 -14.01 -14.59 -16.75
C ASN A 448 -14.68 -13.20 -16.82
N LEU A 449 -15.91 -13.07 -16.34
CA LEU A 449 -16.63 -11.79 -16.26
C LEU A 449 -15.94 -10.82 -15.28
N VAL A 450 -15.58 -11.27 -14.08
CA VAL A 450 -14.94 -10.43 -13.06
C VAL A 450 -13.45 -10.20 -13.32
N GLY A 451 -12.82 -11.04 -14.19
CA GLY A 451 -11.41 -10.97 -14.57
C GLY A 451 -10.54 -12.07 -13.93
N GLY A 452 -10.79 -12.44 -12.69
CA GLY A 452 -10.09 -13.50 -11.94
C GLY A 452 -10.74 -13.73 -10.59
N PHE A 453 -10.52 -14.92 -10.02
CA PHE A 453 -10.97 -15.24 -8.67
C PHE A 453 -9.91 -14.86 -7.64
N PHE A 454 -10.37 -14.28 -6.53
CA PHE A 454 -9.53 -14.06 -5.37
C PHE A 454 -8.88 -15.37 -4.87
N THR A 455 -7.63 -15.30 -4.47
CA THR A 455 -6.90 -16.45 -3.90
C THR A 455 -6.38 -16.18 -2.50
N ASN A 456 -5.81 -15.03 -2.25
CA ASN A 456 -5.26 -14.65 -0.95
C ASN A 456 -4.91 -13.16 -0.90
N HIS A 457 -4.53 -12.67 0.27
CA HIS A 457 -4.03 -11.32 0.49
C HIS A 457 -2.50 -11.30 0.46
N PRO A 458 -1.84 -10.36 -0.25
CA PRO A 458 -0.39 -10.28 -0.32
C PRO A 458 0.30 -10.18 1.05
N GLY A 459 -0.32 -9.53 2.01
CA GLY A 459 0.20 -9.33 3.37
C GLY A 459 -0.04 -10.47 4.35
N GLY A 460 -0.90 -11.43 4.01
CA GLY A 460 -1.39 -12.42 4.96
C GLY A 460 -2.04 -11.73 6.18
N GLN A 461 -1.78 -12.22 7.39
CA GLN A 461 -2.35 -11.70 8.65
C GLN A 461 -1.50 -10.58 9.29
N ASN A 462 -0.56 -9.99 8.57
CA ASN A 462 0.37 -8.97 9.09
C ASN A 462 -0.07 -7.53 8.76
N GLY A 463 -1.36 -7.32 8.54
CA GLY A 463 -1.91 -6.02 8.15
C GLY A 463 -2.04 -5.02 9.29
N PHE A 464 -2.56 -3.86 8.96
CA PHE A 464 -2.63 -2.66 9.79
C PHE A 464 -3.92 -2.55 10.59
N GLY A 465 -3.80 -2.13 11.85
CA GLY A 465 -4.93 -1.76 12.68
C GLY A 465 -5.92 -2.91 12.94
N GLN A 466 -7.22 -2.69 12.72
CA GLN A 466 -8.27 -3.71 12.85
C GLN A 466 -8.39 -4.59 11.61
N CYS A 467 -7.80 -4.20 10.48
CA CYS A 467 -7.75 -4.97 9.25
C CYS A 467 -6.44 -5.76 9.20
N GLY A 468 -6.49 -7.06 9.52
CA GLY A 468 -5.32 -7.95 9.53
C GLY A 468 -4.66 -8.18 8.18
N SER A 469 -5.31 -7.84 7.07
CA SER A 469 -4.87 -8.07 5.69
C SER A 469 -4.64 -6.79 4.88
N CYS A 470 -4.89 -5.60 5.45
CA CYS A 470 -4.74 -4.32 4.75
C CYS A 470 -3.28 -3.89 4.63
N ILE A 471 -2.91 -3.42 3.44
CA ILE A 471 -1.55 -3.02 3.10
C ILE A 471 -1.56 -1.61 2.49
N HIS A 472 -0.51 -0.86 2.79
CA HIS A 472 -0.19 0.38 2.11
C HIS A 472 0.48 0.09 0.78
N THR A 473 -0.02 0.68 -0.27
CA THR A 473 0.50 0.46 -1.63
C THR A 473 0.42 1.72 -2.48
N GLU A 474 1.33 1.84 -3.42
CA GLU A 474 1.22 2.79 -4.52
C GLU A 474 0.33 2.18 -5.60
N VAL A 475 -0.67 2.95 -6.03
CA VAL A 475 -1.50 2.65 -7.19
C VAL A 475 -0.98 3.45 -8.38
N VAL A 476 -0.90 2.80 -9.53
CA VAL A 476 -0.57 3.41 -10.83
C VAL A 476 -1.85 3.53 -11.65
N THR A 477 -2.16 4.73 -12.11
CA THR A 477 -3.24 4.98 -13.06
C THR A 477 -2.72 4.71 -14.45
N GLU A 478 -3.11 3.58 -15.04
CA GLU A 478 -2.63 3.18 -16.36
C GLU A 478 -3.42 3.85 -17.48
N ASP A 479 -4.73 3.95 -17.36
CA ASP A 479 -5.54 4.71 -18.30
C ASP A 479 -6.16 5.94 -17.61
N ASN A 480 -5.57 7.11 -17.87
CA ASN A 480 -6.07 8.40 -17.37
C ASN A 480 -7.08 9.07 -18.32
N THR A 481 -7.56 8.37 -19.34
CA THR A 481 -8.61 8.84 -20.26
C THR A 481 -9.97 8.23 -19.96
N HIS A 482 -10.01 7.09 -19.27
CA HIS A 482 -11.24 6.40 -18.92
C HIS A 482 -12.05 7.19 -17.86
N PRO A 483 -13.39 7.28 -17.96
CA PRO A 483 -14.24 8.04 -17.02
C PRO A 483 -14.02 7.68 -15.54
N ALA A 484 -13.74 6.42 -15.24
CA ALA A 484 -13.49 5.96 -13.87
C ALA A 484 -12.15 6.43 -13.29
N THR A 485 -11.18 6.84 -14.13
CA THR A 485 -9.80 7.11 -13.69
C THR A 485 -9.24 8.45 -14.14
N ALA A 486 -9.92 9.14 -15.07
CA ALA A 486 -9.45 10.41 -15.63
C ALA A 486 -9.25 11.54 -14.62
N HIS A 487 -9.79 11.41 -13.41
CA HIS A 487 -9.64 12.37 -12.32
C HIS A 487 -8.52 12.00 -11.33
N LEU A 488 -7.93 10.81 -11.46
CA LEU A 488 -6.89 10.32 -10.56
C LEU A 488 -5.51 10.79 -11.01
N PRO A 489 -4.56 10.98 -10.07
CA PRO A 489 -3.14 11.18 -10.42
C PRO A 489 -2.56 9.95 -11.09
N ASP A 490 -1.47 10.11 -11.85
CA ASP A 490 -0.76 8.99 -12.49
C ASP A 490 -0.27 7.96 -11.46
N ARG A 491 0.12 8.44 -10.25
CA ARG A 491 0.55 7.60 -9.11
C ARG A 491 0.02 8.20 -7.82
N TRP A 492 -0.51 7.34 -6.96
CA TRP A 492 -1.05 7.75 -5.67
C TRP A 492 -0.97 6.62 -4.65
N MET A 493 -1.03 6.97 -3.37
CA MET A 493 -0.93 6.01 -2.27
C MET A 493 -2.32 5.69 -1.73
N THR A 494 -2.53 4.43 -1.38
CA THR A 494 -3.73 3.97 -0.68
C THR A 494 -3.41 2.97 0.40
N VAL A 495 -4.38 2.75 1.27
CA VAL A 495 -4.45 1.60 2.18
C VAL A 495 -5.67 0.81 1.82
N ASP A 496 -5.51 -0.46 1.50
CA ASP A 496 -6.66 -1.31 1.25
C ASP A 496 -6.34 -2.78 1.54
N GLU A 497 -7.36 -3.61 1.57
CA GLU A 497 -7.23 -5.04 1.56
C GLU A 497 -7.00 -5.51 0.12
N LEU A 498 -5.72 -5.75 -0.21
CA LEU A 498 -5.32 -6.11 -1.56
C LEU A 498 -5.61 -7.59 -1.84
N TYR A 499 -5.98 -7.90 -3.08
CA TYR A 499 -6.29 -9.24 -3.54
C TYR A 499 -5.28 -9.72 -4.57
N ASN A 500 -4.75 -10.94 -4.37
CA ASN A 500 -4.14 -11.73 -5.43
C ASN A 500 -5.19 -12.59 -6.11
N PHE A 501 -4.96 -12.91 -7.37
CA PHE A 501 -5.90 -13.64 -8.22
C PHE A 501 -5.32 -14.98 -8.65
N ASP A 502 -6.20 -15.87 -9.10
CA ASP A 502 -5.87 -17.20 -9.63
C ASP A 502 -5.09 -17.14 -10.96
N ARG A 503 -5.07 -15.98 -11.60
CA ARG A 503 -4.35 -15.71 -12.85
C ARG A 503 -3.99 -14.23 -12.97
N ASN A 504 -3.03 -13.91 -13.85
CA ASN A 504 -2.84 -12.55 -14.33
C ASN A 504 -3.81 -12.28 -15.48
N MET A 505 -4.73 -11.32 -15.26
CA MET A 505 -5.76 -10.97 -16.24
C MET A 505 -5.34 -9.89 -17.26
N ARG A 506 -4.13 -9.36 -17.18
CA ARG A 506 -3.69 -8.20 -17.98
C ARG A 506 -3.95 -8.31 -19.49
N ALA A 507 -3.76 -9.49 -20.06
CA ALA A 507 -4.03 -9.72 -21.48
C ALA A 507 -5.53 -9.86 -21.80
N ASP A 508 -6.36 -10.15 -20.79
CA ASP A 508 -7.78 -10.44 -20.95
C ASP A 508 -8.67 -9.22 -20.77
N VAL A 509 -8.18 -8.17 -20.11
CA VAL A 509 -8.95 -6.99 -19.71
C VAL A 509 -8.24 -5.70 -20.11
N HIS A 510 -8.99 -4.60 -20.18
CA HIS A 510 -8.45 -3.25 -20.28
C HIS A 510 -8.11 -2.75 -18.89
N THR A 511 -6.82 -2.81 -18.52
CA THR A 511 -6.36 -2.40 -17.20
C THR A 511 -6.42 -0.89 -17.04
N LEU A 512 -7.05 -0.44 -15.95
CA LEU A 512 -7.22 0.97 -15.61
C LEU A 512 -6.29 1.39 -14.46
N LEU A 513 -6.19 0.54 -13.43
CA LEU A 513 -5.33 0.74 -12.28
C LEU A 513 -4.52 -0.53 -12.00
N SER A 514 -3.27 -0.35 -11.60
CA SER A 514 -2.43 -1.44 -11.10
C SER A 514 -1.72 -1.06 -9.81
N LEU A 515 -1.25 -2.08 -9.08
CA LEU A 515 -0.46 -1.89 -7.86
C LEU A 515 1.03 -1.93 -8.20
N ASN A 516 1.80 -1.01 -7.61
CA ASN A 516 3.25 -1.13 -7.59
C ASN A 516 3.67 -2.09 -6.46
N GLU A 517 3.92 -3.35 -6.80
CA GLU A 517 4.31 -4.36 -5.81
C GLU A 517 5.60 -4.01 -5.07
N ASP A 518 6.53 -3.27 -5.66
CA ASP A 518 7.75 -2.80 -4.99
C ASP A 518 7.44 -1.88 -3.82
N SER A 519 6.28 -1.19 -3.83
CA SER A 519 5.88 -0.28 -2.76
C SER A 519 5.57 -1.01 -1.46
N TYR A 520 5.13 -2.27 -1.50
CA TYR A 520 4.79 -3.07 -0.32
C TYR A 520 5.62 -4.34 -0.14
N GLN A 521 6.34 -4.83 -1.14
CA GLN A 521 7.28 -5.96 -1.02
C GLN A 521 8.27 -5.75 0.13
N ARG A 522 8.77 -4.53 0.32
CA ARG A 522 9.74 -4.20 1.37
C ARG A 522 9.16 -4.29 2.78
N SER A 523 7.87 -4.02 2.95
CA SER A 523 7.18 -4.15 4.25
C SER A 523 6.90 -5.61 4.60
N LEU A 524 6.77 -6.48 3.59
CA LEU A 524 6.58 -7.93 3.75
C LEU A 524 7.90 -8.69 3.95
N ASN A 525 9.03 -8.09 3.64
CA ASN A 525 10.37 -8.71 3.66
C ASN A 525 10.98 -8.95 5.04
N SER A 526 10.23 -8.86 6.12
CA SER A 526 10.73 -9.23 7.45
C SER A 526 10.94 -10.76 7.64
N GLY A 527 10.81 -11.57 6.60
CA GLY A 527 11.08 -13.00 6.62
C GLY A 527 10.67 -13.72 5.35
N ASN A 528 11.62 -13.95 4.42
CA ASN A 528 11.50 -14.90 3.30
C ASN A 528 10.42 -14.64 2.23
N ALA A 529 10.05 -13.42 1.92
CA ALA A 529 9.13 -13.11 0.81
C ALA A 529 9.67 -13.58 -0.56
N ALA A 530 10.97 -13.60 -0.76
CA ALA A 530 11.61 -14.08 -1.99
C ALA A 530 11.34 -15.56 -2.31
N ASN A 531 10.83 -16.35 -1.36
CA ASN A 531 10.57 -17.79 -1.51
C ASN A 531 9.09 -18.16 -1.36
N ASN A 532 8.16 -17.20 -1.31
CA ASN A 532 6.73 -17.51 -1.24
C ASN A 532 6.01 -16.98 -2.49
N PRO A 533 5.87 -17.80 -3.55
CA PRO A 533 5.24 -17.41 -4.80
C PRO A 533 3.74 -17.06 -4.68
N LEU A 534 3.13 -17.28 -3.52
CA LEU A 534 1.71 -17.01 -3.27
C LEU A 534 1.41 -15.58 -2.81
N ARG A 535 2.42 -14.71 -2.70
CA ARG A 535 2.25 -13.37 -2.10
C ARG A 535 2.25 -12.21 -3.07
N LEU A 536 2.54 -12.45 -4.35
CA LEU A 536 2.67 -11.40 -5.36
C LEU A 536 2.14 -11.91 -6.69
N MET A 537 1.68 -10.97 -7.53
CA MET A 537 1.31 -11.22 -8.92
C MET A 537 2.51 -11.09 -9.87
N ASN A 538 3.73 -11.31 -9.34
CA ASN A 538 5.02 -11.24 -10.07
C ASN A 538 5.34 -9.86 -10.68
N GLY A 539 5.00 -8.80 -9.97
CA GLY A 539 5.32 -7.43 -10.37
C GLY A 539 4.31 -6.81 -11.35
N ASP A 540 3.31 -7.57 -11.77
CA ASP A 540 2.24 -7.11 -12.64
C ASP A 540 0.88 -7.39 -11.96
N HIS A 541 0.28 -6.35 -11.38
CA HIS A 541 -0.84 -6.48 -10.47
C HIS A 541 -1.99 -5.53 -10.80
N PRO A 542 -2.81 -5.83 -11.83
CA PRO A 542 -4.05 -5.10 -12.08
C PRO A 542 -4.97 -5.09 -10.87
N ILE A 543 -5.58 -3.93 -10.54
CA ILE A 543 -6.49 -3.78 -9.39
C ILE A 543 -7.84 -3.14 -9.76
N ALA A 544 -7.92 -2.46 -10.89
CA ALA A 544 -9.18 -2.07 -11.52
C ALA A 544 -9.06 -2.17 -13.03
N TRP A 545 -10.12 -2.61 -13.67
CA TRP A 545 -10.18 -2.84 -15.10
C TRP A 545 -11.60 -2.80 -15.64
N CYS A 546 -11.75 -2.69 -16.96
CA CYS A 546 -13.00 -2.97 -17.66
C CYS A 546 -12.79 -3.92 -18.83
N GLN A 547 -13.87 -4.45 -19.36
CA GLN A 547 -13.89 -5.28 -20.57
C GLN A 547 -15.26 -5.22 -21.23
N ASN A 548 -15.30 -5.36 -22.54
CA ASN A 548 -16.53 -5.62 -23.26
C ASN A 548 -16.95 -7.09 -23.02
N TRP A 549 -18.23 -7.34 -22.85
CA TRP A 549 -18.73 -8.67 -22.51
C TRP A 549 -20.14 -8.91 -23.02
N GLY A 550 -20.32 -9.87 -23.93
CA GLY A 550 -21.65 -10.32 -24.37
C GLY A 550 -22.54 -9.22 -24.97
N GLY A 551 -21.97 -8.16 -25.52
CA GLY A 551 -22.67 -6.99 -26.03
C GLY A 551 -22.83 -5.84 -25.02
N GLY A 552 -22.55 -6.08 -23.73
CA GLY A 552 -22.44 -5.07 -22.67
C GLY A 552 -21.00 -4.82 -22.22
N LYS A 553 -20.85 -4.27 -21.04
CA LYS A 553 -19.53 -3.99 -20.44
C LYS A 553 -19.48 -4.47 -18.99
N ALA A 554 -18.29 -4.92 -18.56
CA ALA A 554 -17.99 -5.23 -17.18
C ALA A 554 -16.88 -4.29 -16.68
N PHE A 555 -17.02 -3.81 -15.46
CA PHE A 555 -16.03 -3.03 -14.73
C PHE A 555 -15.78 -3.68 -13.38
N SER A 556 -14.52 -3.79 -12.96
CA SER A 556 -14.13 -4.29 -11.64
C SER A 556 -13.17 -3.31 -10.98
N ASN A 557 -13.46 -2.95 -9.73
CA ASN A 557 -12.56 -2.23 -8.85
C ASN A 557 -12.42 -3.00 -7.54
N ILE A 558 -11.23 -3.51 -7.28
CA ILE A 558 -10.98 -4.39 -6.14
C ILE A 558 -10.63 -3.62 -4.87
N LEU A 559 -10.35 -2.33 -4.97
CA LEU A 559 -10.27 -1.45 -3.81
C LEU A 559 -11.68 -1.23 -3.23
N GLY A 560 -11.77 -0.91 -1.93
CA GLY A 560 -13.07 -0.60 -1.32
C GLY A 560 -13.35 -1.25 0.03
N HIS A 561 -12.34 -1.78 0.73
CA HIS A 561 -12.53 -2.46 2.02
C HIS A 561 -13.02 -1.54 3.14
N PHE A 562 -12.64 -0.26 3.13
CA PHE A 562 -12.92 0.65 4.23
C PHE A 562 -14.19 1.46 4.04
N ARG A 563 -15.00 1.63 5.09
CA ARG A 563 -16.18 2.51 5.13
C ARG A 563 -15.87 3.94 4.69
N THR A 564 -14.68 4.47 5.07
CA THR A 564 -14.25 5.83 4.75
C THR A 564 -14.10 6.10 3.27
N GLN A 565 -13.78 5.10 2.45
CA GLN A 565 -13.64 5.24 1.00
C GLN A 565 -14.96 5.65 0.33
N TYR A 566 -16.10 5.23 0.87
CA TYR A 566 -17.41 5.57 0.33
C TYR A 566 -17.88 6.99 0.67
N TYR A 567 -17.04 7.75 1.38
CA TYR A 567 -17.18 9.18 1.64
C TYR A 567 -16.07 10.01 0.98
N ASP A 568 -15.17 9.36 0.25
CA ASP A 568 -14.13 10.00 -0.55
C ASP A 568 -14.63 10.27 -1.97
N ASP A 569 -14.63 11.54 -2.36
CA ASP A 569 -15.15 11.96 -3.67
C ASP A 569 -14.37 11.34 -4.84
N SER A 570 -13.04 11.15 -4.70
CA SER A 570 -12.22 10.53 -5.74
C SER A 570 -12.56 9.05 -5.92
N PHE A 571 -12.68 8.31 -4.82
CA PHE A 571 -13.09 6.91 -4.87
C PHE A 571 -14.51 6.75 -5.47
N MET A 572 -15.46 7.58 -5.02
CA MET A 572 -16.85 7.53 -5.52
C MET A 572 -16.96 7.95 -6.99
N ARG A 573 -16.09 8.84 -7.49
CA ARG A 573 -16.01 9.14 -8.94
C ARG A 573 -15.51 7.95 -9.73
N THR A 574 -14.58 7.15 -9.18
CA THR A 574 -14.14 5.89 -9.81
C THR A 574 -15.31 4.92 -9.93
N ILE A 575 -16.11 4.76 -8.87
CA ILE A 575 -17.30 3.90 -8.89
C ILE A 575 -18.37 4.44 -9.86
N LEU A 576 -18.64 5.74 -9.85
CA LEU A 576 -19.58 6.38 -10.78
C LEU A 576 -19.15 6.17 -12.24
N GLY A 577 -17.86 6.40 -12.56
CA GLY A 577 -17.33 6.18 -13.90
C GLY A 577 -17.45 4.73 -14.35
N GLY A 578 -17.31 3.76 -13.43
CA GLY A 578 -17.59 2.34 -13.68
C GLY A 578 -19.07 2.08 -13.96
N ILE A 579 -19.97 2.63 -13.17
CA ILE A 579 -21.44 2.54 -13.36
C ILE A 579 -21.86 3.14 -14.71
N GLU A 580 -21.42 4.36 -15.01
CA GLU A 580 -21.76 5.05 -16.27
C GLU A 580 -21.18 4.33 -17.50
N THR A 581 -19.99 3.74 -17.39
CA THR A 581 -19.37 2.94 -18.45
C THR A 581 -20.18 1.69 -18.73
N THR A 582 -20.60 0.96 -17.70
CA THR A 582 -21.33 -0.29 -17.85
C THR A 582 -22.81 -0.10 -18.18
N ALA A 583 -23.39 1.05 -17.82
CA ALA A 583 -24.72 1.47 -18.24
C ALA A 583 -24.75 2.11 -19.65
N ASP A 584 -23.61 2.08 -20.38
CA ASP A 584 -23.46 2.65 -21.71
C ASP A 584 -23.76 4.16 -21.82
N ARG A 585 -23.41 4.90 -20.75
CA ARG A 585 -23.58 6.38 -20.67
C ARG A 585 -22.31 7.15 -21.07
N THR A 586 -21.22 6.44 -21.33
CA THR A 586 -19.94 7.01 -21.74
C THR A 586 -19.39 6.24 -22.95
N SER A 587 -18.52 6.90 -23.74
CA SER A 587 -17.78 6.27 -24.83
C SER A 587 -16.46 5.64 -24.35
N ALA A 588 -16.47 5.06 -23.15
CA ALA A 588 -15.27 4.47 -22.56
C ALA A 588 -14.74 3.31 -23.41
N ASN A 589 -13.42 3.29 -23.62
CA ASN A 589 -12.72 2.19 -24.26
C ASN A 589 -12.49 1.07 -23.24
N CYS A 590 -13.09 -0.11 -23.47
CA CYS A 590 -12.89 -1.33 -22.68
C CYS A 590 -12.39 -2.49 -23.55
N SER A 591 -11.81 -2.19 -24.71
CA SER A 591 -11.29 -3.23 -25.62
C SER A 591 -10.09 -3.95 -25.01
N SER A 592 -10.02 -5.25 -25.23
CA SER A 592 -8.95 -6.12 -24.76
C SER A 592 -8.39 -7.01 -25.87
N TYR A 593 -7.19 -7.54 -25.65
CA TYR A 593 -6.59 -8.50 -26.59
C TYR A 593 -7.44 -9.76 -26.72
N ARG A 594 -8.01 -10.24 -25.60
CA ARG A 594 -8.90 -11.40 -25.56
C ARG A 594 -10.15 -11.18 -26.39
N GLU A 595 -10.81 -10.04 -26.26
CA GLU A 595 -12.00 -9.73 -27.05
C GLU A 595 -11.71 -9.73 -28.54
N THR A 596 -10.60 -9.11 -28.95
CA THR A 596 -10.18 -9.07 -30.34
C THR A 596 -9.83 -10.47 -30.87
N ASP A 597 -9.18 -11.31 -30.08
CA ASP A 597 -8.90 -12.72 -30.42
C ASP A 597 -10.21 -13.52 -30.63
N LEU A 598 -11.16 -13.40 -29.70
CA LEU A 598 -12.46 -14.06 -29.82
C LEU A 598 -13.26 -13.59 -31.05
N LEU A 599 -13.21 -12.31 -31.40
CA LEU A 599 -13.82 -11.77 -32.61
C LEU A 599 -13.20 -12.39 -33.88
N ILE A 600 -11.87 -12.42 -33.95
CA ILE A 600 -11.17 -13.00 -35.12
C ILE A 600 -11.54 -14.48 -35.27
N GLU A 601 -11.57 -15.24 -34.19
CA GLU A 601 -11.89 -16.68 -34.26
C GLU A 601 -13.38 -16.93 -34.61
N ALA A 602 -14.29 -16.12 -34.08
CA ALA A 602 -15.72 -16.20 -34.44
C ALA A 602 -15.93 -15.87 -35.91
N ASP A 603 -15.38 -14.77 -36.41
CA ASP A 603 -15.49 -14.36 -37.81
C ASP A 603 -14.83 -15.37 -38.78
N ARG A 604 -13.74 -16.00 -38.35
CA ARG A 604 -13.11 -17.12 -39.05
C ARG A 604 -14.03 -18.34 -39.16
N ALA A 605 -14.63 -18.72 -38.00
CA ALA A 605 -15.51 -19.90 -37.95
C ALA A 605 -16.77 -19.72 -38.79
N ASP A 606 -17.31 -18.51 -38.84
CA ASP A 606 -18.49 -18.13 -39.61
C ASP A 606 -18.17 -17.84 -41.10
N GLY A 607 -16.86 -17.88 -41.46
CA GLY A 607 -16.40 -17.59 -42.84
C GLY A 607 -16.52 -16.11 -43.21
N LEU A 608 -16.68 -15.22 -42.27
CA LEU A 608 -16.75 -13.76 -42.45
C LEU A 608 -15.37 -13.17 -42.68
N LEU A 609 -14.32 -13.74 -42.08
CA LEU A 609 -12.92 -13.49 -42.43
C LEU A 609 -12.33 -14.70 -43.18
N THR A 610 -11.48 -14.44 -44.17
CA THR A 610 -10.72 -15.52 -44.81
C THR A 610 -9.73 -16.13 -43.84
N ALA A 611 -9.44 -17.44 -43.96
CA ALA A 611 -8.47 -18.11 -43.08
C ALA A 611 -7.11 -17.39 -43.06
N THR A 612 -6.64 -16.93 -44.24
CA THR A 612 -5.37 -16.19 -44.37
C THR A 612 -5.41 -14.85 -43.62
N ALA A 613 -6.55 -14.14 -43.68
CA ALA A 613 -6.72 -12.87 -43.00
C ALA A 613 -6.78 -13.08 -41.47
N ALA A 614 -7.53 -14.08 -41.02
CA ALA A 614 -7.60 -14.43 -39.60
C ALA A 614 -6.23 -14.85 -39.01
N ASP A 615 -5.48 -15.70 -39.72
CA ASP A 615 -4.13 -16.11 -39.32
C ASP A 615 -3.16 -14.91 -39.26
N ALA A 616 -3.24 -13.97 -40.18
CA ALA A 616 -2.43 -12.77 -40.19
C ALA A 616 -2.82 -11.79 -39.06
N ALA A 617 -4.13 -11.65 -38.80
CA ALA A 617 -4.64 -10.82 -37.71
C ALA A 617 -4.21 -11.37 -36.34
N ASN A 618 -4.35 -12.69 -36.14
CA ASN A 618 -3.92 -13.35 -34.89
C ASN A 618 -2.40 -13.19 -34.68
N ALA A 619 -1.58 -13.40 -35.70
CA ALA A 619 -0.13 -13.22 -35.57
C ALA A 619 0.25 -11.77 -35.22
N ALA A 620 -0.44 -10.78 -35.73
CA ALA A 620 -0.23 -9.38 -35.41
C ALA A 620 -0.76 -9.05 -34.00
N LEU A 621 -1.90 -9.62 -33.59
CA LEU A 621 -2.48 -9.47 -32.27
C LEU A 621 -1.57 -10.08 -31.18
N ASP A 622 -1.04 -11.28 -31.41
CA ASP A 622 -0.08 -11.94 -30.52
C ASP A 622 1.19 -11.08 -30.35
N SER A 623 1.74 -10.56 -31.45
CA SER A 623 2.90 -9.68 -31.40
C SER A 623 2.62 -8.38 -30.62
N ALA A 624 1.43 -7.81 -30.78
CA ALA A 624 1.02 -6.62 -30.03
C ALA A 624 0.83 -6.93 -28.54
N ARG A 625 0.17 -8.04 -28.23
CA ARG A 625 -0.03 -8.52 -26.85
C ARG A 625 1.29 -8.79 -26.14
N ASP A 626 2.22 -9.53 -26.78
CA ASP A 626 3.51 -9.84 -26.20
C ASP A 626 4.32 -8.56 -25.95
N SER A 627 4.24 -7.59 -26.87
CA SER A 627 4.86 -6.27 -26.71
C SER A 627 4.24 -5.48 -25.55
N TYR A 628 2.91 -5.52 -25.41
CA TYR A 628 2.20 -4.90 -24.29
C TYR A 628 2.61 -5.51 -22.94
N LEU A 629 2.63 -6.84 -22.84
CA LEU A 629 3.05 -7.56 -21.62
C LEU A 629 4.52 -7.29 -21.26
N ALA A 630 5.36 -7.01 -22.26
CA ALA A 630 6.74 -6.57 -22.08
C ALA A 630 6.90 -5.06 -21.85
N THR A 631 5.80 -4.32 -21.66
CA THR A 631 5.76 -2.84 -21.52
C THR A 631 6.40 -2.08 -22.68
N ASN A 632 6.46 -2.69 -23.86
CA ASN A 632 7.02 -2.10 -25.09
C ASN A 632 5.89 -1.62 -26.02
N TYR A 633 5.22 -0.55 -25.63
CA TYR A 633 4.06 -0.02 -26.34
C TYR A 633 4.40 0.53 -27.73
N THR A 634 5.63 1.02 -27.94
CA THR A 634 6.11 1.45 -29.26
C THR A 634 6.16 0.35 -30.28
N THR A 635 6.35 -0.90 -29.89
CA THR A 635 6.30 -2.08 -30.76
C THR A 635 4.88 -2.63 -30.95
N ALA A 636 4.03 -2.52 -29.93
CA ALA A 636 2.63 -2.94 -30.01
C ALA A 636 1.84 -2.12 -31.04
N ILE A 637 2.06 -0.80 -31.11
CA ILE A 637 1.33 0.10 -32.01
C ILE A 637 1.46 -0.28 -33.50
N PRO A 638 2.66 -0.53 -34.07
CA PRO A 638 2.77 -1.01 -35.47
C PRO A 638 2.07 -2.32 -35.72
N ALA A 639 2.12 -3.28 -34.79
CA ALA A 639 1.43 -4.56 -34.95
C ALA A 639 -0.10 -4.37 -35.05
N LEU A 640 -0.67 -3.52 -34.19
CA LEU A 640 -2.10 -3.16 -34.26
C LEU A 640 -2.46 -2.39 -35.53
N ASN A 641 -1.57 -1.56 -36.05
CA ASN A 641 -1.76 -0.94 -37.40
C ASN A 641 -1.84 -1.99 -38.48
N SER A 642 -1.06 -3.07 -38.45
CA SER A 642 -1.11 -4.15 -39.43
C SER A 642 -2.49 -4.83 -39.46
N ILE A 643 -3.18 -4.97 -38.32
CA ILE A 643 -4.56 -5.46 -38.26
C ILE A 643 -5.53 -4.47 -38.92
N VAL A 644 -5.37 -3.16 -38.68
CA VAL A 644 -6.19 -2.13 -39.30
C VAL A 644 -6.00 -2.13 -40.83
N ASP A 645 -4.76 -2.27 -41.29
CA ASP A 645 -4.45 -2.33 -42.74
C ASP A 645 -5.04 -3.59 -43.39
N LEU A 646 -4.93 -4.74 -42.71
CA LEU A 646 -5.54 -5.99 -43.14
C LEU A 646 -7.08 -5.88 -43.23
N ALA A 647 -7.72 -5.27 -42.24
CA ALA A 647 -9.16 -5.04 -42.23
C ALA A 647 -9.62 -4.04 -43.32
N ASN A 648 -8.76 -3.15 -43.78
CA ASN A 648 -9.05 -2.27 -44.91
C ASN A 648 -8.95 -2.96 -46.25
N ASP A 649 -8.30 -4.13 -46.35
CA ASP A 649 -8.23 -4.92 -47.61
C ASP A 649 -9.55 -5.67 -47.82
N GLN A 650 -10.22 -5.40 -48.96
CA GLN A 650 -11.47 -6.05 -49.33
C GLN A 650 -11.34 -7.58 -49.52
N ALA A 651 -10.14 -8.08 -49.82
CA ALA A 651 -9.87 -9.51 -49.91
C ALA A 651 -9.88 -10.27 -48.62
N SER A 652 -9.87 -9.55 -47.46
CA SER A 652 -9.78 -10.17 -46.13
C SER A 652 -11.09 -10.80 -45.66
N GLY A 653 -12.26 -10.38 -46.20
CA GLY A 653 -13.54 -10.94 -45.77
C GLY A 653 -14.74 -10.01 -45.94
N ASP A 654 -15.80 -10.30 -45.19
CA ASP A 654 -17.04 -9.51 -45.12
C ASP A 654 -16.79 -8.07 -44.65
N ALA A 655 -17.56 -7.13 -45.18
CA ALA A 655 -17.35 -5.71 -44.90
C ALA A 655 -17.68 -5.32 -43.45
N ALA A 656 -18.68 -5.93 -42.81
CA ALA A 656 -19.05 -5.66 -41.45
C ALA A 656 -18.00 -6.22 -40.47
N ALA A 657 -17.61 -7.49 -40.64
CA ALA A 657 -16.56 -8.15 -39.87
C ALA A 657 -15.23 -7.37 -39.92
N ARG A 658 -14.82 -6.96 -41.11
CA ARG A 658 -13.62 -6.14 -41.30
C ARG A 658 -13.72 -4.77 -40.61
N SER A 659 -14.90 -4.14 -40.69
CA SER A 659 -15.13 -2.85 -40.00
C SER A 659 -15.02 -2.99 -38.47
N GLU A 660 -15.59 -4.04 -37.91
CA GLU A 660 -15.53 -4.35 -36.46
C GLU A 660 -14.09 -4.67 -36.01
N LEU A 661 -13.39 -5.54 -36.75
CA LEU A 661 -11.97 -5.83 -36.50
C LEU A 661 -11.11 -4.57 -36.52
N ALA A 662 -11.32 -3.70 -37.51
CA ALA A 662 -10.61 -2.42 -37.61
C ALA A 662 -10.91 -1.50 -36.39
N GLN A 663 -12.16 -1.50 -35.94
CA GLN A 663 -12.56 -0.71 -34.76
C GLN A 663 -11.86 -1.23 -33.51
N GLN A 664 -11.87 -2.52 -33.26
CA GLN A 664 -11.19 -3.15 -32.12
C GLN A 664 -9.67 -2.86 -32.15
N ALA A 665 -9.03 -3.07 -33.27
CA ALA A 665 -7.60 -2.80 -33.43
C ALA A 665 -7.23 -1.31 -33.18
N ARG A 666 -8.11 -0.38 -33.65
CA ARG A 666 -7.92 1.07 -33.38
C ARG A 666 -8.09 1.40 -31.89
N ALA A 667 -9.05 0.78 -31.22
CA ALA A 667 -9.28 0.98 -29.79
C ALA A 667 -8.08 0.48 -28.94
N LEU A 668 -7.56 -0.72 -29.25
CA LEU A 668 -6.33 -1.22 -28.63
C LEU A 668 -5.13 -0.31 -28.92
N ARG A 669 -4.98 0.16 -30.15
CA ARG A 669 -3.91 1.08 -30.54
C ARG A 669 -3.99 2.41 -29.77
N GLU A 670 -5.18 2.98 -29.62
CA GLU A 670 -5.40 4.20 -28.84
C GLU A 670 -5.00 4.01 -27.39
N TRP A 671 -5.39 2.90 -26.78
CA TRP A 671 -4.94 2.52 -25.46
C TRP A 671 -3.42 2.45 -25.36
N MET A 672 -2.75 1.74 -26.30
CA MET A 672 -1.27 1.67 -26.31
C MET A 672 -0.62 3.04 -26.53
N GLN A 673 -1.24 3.93 -27.29
CA GLN A 673 -0.76 5.31 -27.45
C GLN A 673 -0.86 6.11 -26.16
N ASN A 674 -1.91 5.90 -25.35
CA ASN A 674 -2.09 6.55 -24.06
C ASN A 674 -1.05 6.05 -23.04
N LEU A 675 -0.80 4.73 -22.99
CA LEU A 675 0.23 4.14 -22.13
C LEU A 675 1.66 4.58 -22.52
N ASN A 676 1.90 4.97 -23.76
CA ASN A 676 3.21 5.39 -24.27
C ASN A 676 3.50 6.90 -24.05
N ARG A 677 2.57 7.65 -23.48
CA ARG A 677 2.73 9.08 -23.14
C ARG A 677 3.35 9.26 -21.76
#